data_76587542da9d1f8fae36cdfa9a767f95
#
_entry.id   76587542da9d1f8fae36cdfa9a767f95
#
_cell.length_a   1.000
_cell.length_b   1.000
_cell.length_c   1.000
_cell.angle_alpha   90.00
_cell.angle_beta   90.00
_cell.angle_gamma   90.00
#
_symmetry.space_group_name_H-M   'P 1'
#
loop_
_entity.id
_entity.type
_entity.pdbx_description
1 polymer ?
#
loop_
_entity_poly.entity_id
_entity_poly.type
_entity_poly.pdbx_seq_one_letter_code
_entity_poly.pdbx_strand_id
1 'polypeptide(L)'
;FNELYNYFEEEWNKAHEILNNKNEEEFFRNIIKLTNEDKKDKDDLVSPYKIFLKVIYEYFEFINREELLCSPADYGYRDYKYQIDAIKSGINGIMLYNGVLISDVVGLGKSIIASAIAKNLLLKEKVEEIIIICPPKIIDSWENYNSEFQIKAKVFSIGLLDKALEYVRNHRKNRLIIIDEAHRFVNNKTYSYDMITNICFGNKVIAITATPMHNTTSDIFSIIDIFDRKLTKNKNIEEAKIKILKEERELKSKYKKSENSKEENIKKSKEIAKEIMSLIHTIIIRRTRNDLLESSEYRKDLEKQKTEFNDVEEPKLHDYELGDLSKLYYDTLEKISPYNEDNEDNKDNSNIFKGVRYKPLIYLKKKTIEDKRKSAEIVKEVYGEDANFDFADLSSNNIAKFMRHLLVRRFESSIFAFKKSVENMIGKYENIKRFVRGRNYYPIYKRGDVNYEDYSDDDNDIMIKDNSKKYEGLYIIENVKEVLSKEFFIDFENDLKILKEIKKYWENIGIEKDKKFFKLKEELKKFKKENDKRKIIIFSEFKDTVDYLYESICKDEELNYLLKPLKSVADSKNRETVKANFDASLEERKQESEYFLLISTDTLSEGVNLHRAGIIINYDIPYNPTRVIQRVGRINRIGKKLFDKIYIHNFIPRLEAQKDIKNWQISNFKLTLINSIFGNDTKILQKDDEINSLFSLKREAGIFSDLENDISWDIEYREIYNKLNQDNNLLEEIKNMKDNIFIRRENDFNGLVEIRKGENGIFGGLLKNSVMDYNMANIFKILKAKENEKSFKPSDKAESLIADFERRKNIKKINYKPDALLKLERYKEIMGLEISLNDREYIEKIIKGIEYNIFTEKQIKNIEKAFKNNNGIEIFKEIKKIIDYSSLNYINYIESDYFKDSILVVREEFFKNFDK
;
A
#
# COMPACT_ATOMS: atom_id res chain seq x y z
N PHE A 1 0.14 -52.30 29.96
CA PHE A 1 0.88 -51.04 29.76
C PHE A 1 2.39 -51.26 29.94
N ASN A 2 2.83 -51.92 31.00
CA ASN A 2 4.25 -52.21 31.23
C ASN A 2 4.87 -53.13 30.17
N GLU A 3 4.13 -54.13 29.69
CA GLU A 3 4.60 -55.04 28.63
C GLU A 3 4.73 -54.29 27.29
N LEU A 4 3.80 -53.38 26.97
CA LEU A 4 3.85 -52.56 25.75
C LEU A 4 4.98 -51.54 25.81
N TYR A 5 5.23 -50.97 26.99
CA TYR A 5 6.34 -50.05 27.23
C TYR A 5 7.69 -50.75 27.11
N ASN A 6 7.84 -51.94 27.72
CA ASN A 6 9.06 -52.74 27.62
C ASN A 6 9.33 -53.19 26.17
N TYR A 7 8.29 -53.59 25.44
CA TYR A 7 8.41 -53.89 24.01
C TYR A 7 8.83 -52.69 23.19
N PHE A 8 8.27 -51.52 23.47
CA PHE A 8 8.66 -50.28 22.80
C PHE A 8 10.10 -49.85 23.13
N GLU A 9 10.53 -50.00 24.38
CA GLU A 9 11.91 -49.73 24.81
C GLU A 9 12.91 -50.71 24.16
N GLU A 10 12.55 -52.00 24.05
CA GLU A 10 13.39 -52.99 23.35
C GLU A 10 13.54 -52.68 21.84
N GLU A 11 12.46 -52.37 21.18
CA GLU A 11 12.49 -52.01 19.76
C GLU A 11 13.15 -50.64 19.52
N TRP A 12 12.98 -49.70 20.43
CA TRP A 12 13.66 -48.40 20.40
C TRP A 12 15.17 -48.53 20.57
N ASN A 13 15.62 -49.38 21.49
CA ASN A 13 17.03 -49.64 21.71
C ASN A 13 17.66 -50.40 20.54
N LYS A 14 16.95 -51.34 19.93
CA LYS A 14 17.40 -52.02 18.69
C LYS A 14 17.53 -51.03 17.54
N ALA A 15 16.58 -50.09 17.40
CA ALA A 15 16.64 -49.05 16.40
C ALA A 15 17.82 -48.06 16.67
N HIS A 16 18.12 -47.79 17.93
CA HIS A 16 19.24 -46.93 18.33
C HIS A 16 20.61 -47.60 18.14
N GLU A 17 20.70 -48.90 18.33
CA GLU A 17 21.89 -49.68 18.01
C GLU A 17 22.17 -49.76 16.50
N ILE A 18 21.13 -49.82 15.67
CA ILE A 18 21.21 -49.74 14.19
C ILE A 18 21.68 -48.39 13.71
N LEU A 19 21.20 -47.30 14.35
CA LEU A 19 21.55 -45.92 14.01
C LEU A 19 22.98 -45.51 14.44
N ASN A 20 23.54 -46.13 15.48
CA ASN A 20 24.90 -45.85 15.95
C ASN A 20 26.03 -46.52 15.16
N ASN A 21 25.73 -47.46 14.28
CA ASN A 21 26.70 -48.14 13.44
C ASN A 21 26.65 -47.56 12.00
N LYS A 22 27.42 -46.53 11.70
CA LYS A 22 27.97 -46.01 10.37
C LYS A 22 27.16 -46.21 9.10
N ASN A 23 25.88 -46.65 9.13
CA ASN A 23 25.06 -47.00 7.98
C ASN A 23 23.74 -46.23 7.90
N GLU A 24 23.72 -44.97 8.34
CA GLU A 24 22.53 -44.10 8.11
C GLU A 24 22.12 -44.07 6.64
N GLU A 25 23.08 -43.96 5.72
CA GLU A 25 22.80 -43.97 4.28
C GLU A 25 22.24 -45.31 3.80
N GLU A 26 22.72 -46.44 4.34
CA GLU A 26 22.26 -47.79 3.96
C GLU A 26 20.89 -48.13 4.55
N PHE A 27 20.58 -47.63 5.75
CA PHE A 27 19.27 -47.75 6.37
C PHE A 27 18.22 -46.93 5.59
N PHE A 28 18.52 -45.69 5.24
CA PHE A 28 17.62 -44.89 4.37
C PHE A 28 17.50 -45.51 2.97
N ARG A 29 18.57 -46.03 2.39
CA ARG A 29 18.51 -46.78 1.11
C ARG A 29 17.64 -48.04 1.21
N ASN A 30 17.67 -48.75 2.35
CA ASN A 30 16.85 -49.92 2.55
C ASN A 30 15.38 -49.58 2.82
N ILE A 31 15.07 -48.50 3.54
CA ILE A 31 13.68 -47.96 3.66
C ILE A 31 13.16 -47.53 2.30
N ILE A 32 13.96 -46.83 1.51
CA ILE A 32 13.59 -46.41 0.14
C ILE A 32 13.43 -47.65 -0.76
N LYS A 33 14.23 -48.71 -0.61
CA LYS A 33 14.03 -49.98 -1.32
C LYS A 33 12.76 -50.69 -0.88
N LEU A 34 12.48 -50.81 0.39
CA LEU A 34 11.24 -51.43 0.90
C LEU A 34 9.98 -50.68 0.48
N THR A 35 10.01 -49.34 0.42
CA THR A 35 8.92 -48.56 -0.16
C THR A 35 8.81 -48.67 -1.67
N ASN A 36 9.87 -49.13 -2.35
CA ASN A 36 9.85 -49.37 -3.81
C ASN A 36 9.53 -50.83 -4.17
N GLU A 37 9.72 -51.79 -3.24
CA GLU A 37 9.41 -53.21 -3.51
C GLU A 37 7.91 -53.54 -3.47
N ASP A 38 7.07 -52.73 -2.82
CA ASP A 38 5.60 -52.85 -2.91
C ASP A 38 5.02 -52.43 -4.26
N LYS A 39 5.86 -52.02 -5.23
CA LYS A 39 5.47 -51.57 -6.57
C LYS A 39 5.79 -52.59 -7.67
N LYS A 40 5.40 -53.85 -7.49
CA LYS A 40 5.23 -54.77 -8.65
C LYS A 40 3.75 -54.83 -9.05
N ASP A 41 3.20 -53.69 -9.53
CA ASP A 41 2.03 -53.71 -10.41
C ASP A 41 2.04 -52.55 -11.36
N LYS A 42 2.16 -52.92 -12.66
CA LYS A 42 1.96 -52.13 -13.87
C LYS A 42 2.58 -50.76 -14.01
N ASP A 43 3.54 -50.69 -14.92
CA ASP A 43 4.33 -49.53 -15.41
C ASP A 43 3.51 -48.45 -16.14
N ASP A 44 2.40 -47.97 -15.66
CA ASP A 44 1.77 -46.79 -16.19
C ASP A 44 2.19 -45.57 -15.34
N LEU A 45 3.27 -44.88 -15.78
CA LEU A 45 3.69 -43.61 -15.21
C LEU A 45 2.55 -42.60 -15.37
N VAL A 46 2.17 -41.98 -14.25
CA VAL A 46 1.12 -40.97 -14.25
C VAL A 46 1.52 -39.79 -15.15
N SER A 47 0.64 -39.33 -16.02
CA SER A 47 0.97 -38.22 -16.92
C SER A 47 1.15 -36.92 -16.16
N PRO A 48 2.08 -36.03 -16.59
CA PRO A 48 2.28 -34.72 -15.96
C PRO A 48 0.99 -33.89 -15.91
N TYR A 49 0.14 -34.04 -16.93
CA TYR A 49 -1.15 -33.36 -16.98
C TYR A 49 -2.09 -33.76 -15.82
N LYS A 50 -2.19 -35.05 -15.52
CA LYS A 50 -3.02 -35.55 -14.41
C LYS A 50 -2.45 -35.11 -13.06
N ILE A 51 -1.12 -35.04 -12.93
CA ILE A 51 -0.46 -34.51 -11.74
C ILE A 51 -0.80 -33.03 -11.55
N PHE A 52 -0.68 -32.25 -12.62
CA PHE A 52 -1.08 -30.84 -12.61
C PHE A 52 -2.54 -30.66 -12.18
N LEU A 53 -3.46 -31.46 -12.73
CA LEU A 53 -4.86 -31.43 -12.34
C LEU A 53 -5.07 -31.86 -10.87
N LYS A 54 -4.32 -32.85 -10.37
CA LYS A 54 -4.38 -33.27 -8.96
C LYS A 54 -3.95 -32.11 -8.04
N VAL A 55 -2.85 -31.44 -8.35
CA VAL A 55 -2.38 -30.30 -7.56
C VAL A 55 -3.40 -29.16 -7.55
N ILE A 56 -3.99 -28.84 -8.71
CA ILE A 56 -5.08 -27.85 -8.81
C ILE A 56 -6.27 -28.29 -7.97
N TYR A 57 -6.69 -29.56 -8.11
CA TYR A 57 -7.82 -30.09 -7.36
C TYR A 57 -7.59 -29.97 -5.85
N GLU A 58 -6.47 -30.46 -5.34
CA GLU A 58 -6.16 -30.43 -3.93
C GLU A 58 -6.11 -28.99 -3.39
N TYR A 59 -5.49 -28.06 -4.14
CA TYR A 59 -5.37 -26.65 -3.73
C TYR A 59 -6.72 -25.94 -3.64
N PHE A 60 -7.54 -26.00 -4.70
CA PHE A 60 -8.82 -25.31 -4.70
C PHE A 60 -9.87 -26.03 -3.84
N GLU A 61 -9.81 -27.36 -3.75
CA GLU A 61 -10.66 -28.12 -2.86
C GLU A 61 -10.38 -27.75 -1.39
N PHE A 62 -9.11 -27.60 -1.02
CA PHE A 62 -8.76 -27.15 0.32
C PHE A 62 -9.36 -25.75 0.62
N ILE A 63 -9.22 -24.79 -0.28
CA ILE A 63 -9.81 -23.46 -0.14
C ILE A 63 -11.33 -23.53 -0.08
N ASN A 64 -11.96 -24.36 -0.91
CA ASN A 64 -13.42 -24.48 -0.97
C ASN A 64 -14.03 -25.24 0.21
N ARG A 65 -13.27 -26.13 0.85
CA ARG A 65 -13.67 -26.81 2.10
C ARG A 65 -13.81 -25.85 3.27
N GLU A 66 -13.22 -24.65 3.17
CA GLU A 66 -13.41 -23.62 4.17
C GLU A 66 -14.89 -23.26 4.27
N GLU A 67 -15.56 -23.82 5.25
CA GLU A 67 -16.97 -23.59 5.51
C GLU A 67 -17.14 -22.20 6.13
N LEU A 68 -17.93 -21.36 5.47
CA LEU A 68 -18.29 -20.05 6.00
C LEU A 68 -19.47 -20.24 6.97
N LEU A 69 -19.29 -19.79 8.22
CA LEU A 69 -20.36 -19.77 9.22
C LEU A 69 -21.35 -18.65 9.00
N CYS A 70 -20.96 -17.65 8.22
CA CYS A 70 -21.82 -16.57 7.77
C CYS A 70 -21.35 -16.01 6.43
N SER A 71 -22.29 -15.51 5.65
CA SER A 71 -22.06 -14.85 4.36
C SER A 71 -22.50 -13.38 4.40
N PRO A 72 -22.14 -12.54 3.44
CA PRO A 72 -22.68 -11.18 3.32
C PRO A 72 -24.20 -11.10 3.27
N ALA A 73 -24.88 -12.12 2.69
CA ALA A 73 -26.35 -12.14 2.60
C ALA A 73 -27.03 -12.22 3.97
N ASP A 74 -26.42 -12.84 4.98
CA ASP A 74 -26.91 -12.90 6.35
C ASP A 74 -27.04 -11.51 7.00
N TYR A 75 -26.37 -10.52 6.43
CA TYR A 75 -26.28 -9.15 6.92
C TYR A 75 -26.89 -8.12 5.95
N GLY A 76 -27.73 -8.58 5.02
CA GLY A 76 -28.48 -7.71 4.11
C GLY A 76 -27.72 -7.31 2.84
N TYR A 77 -26.57 -7.91 2.57
CA TYR A 77 -25.83 -7.74 1.34
C TYR A 77 -26.12 -8.86 0.35
N ARG A 78 -25.50 -8.81 -0.83
CA ARG A 78 -25.58 -9.90 -1.81
C ARG A 78 -24.37 -10.79 -1.72
N ASP A 79 -24.56 -12.10 -1.91
CA ASP A 79 -23.47 -13.06 -2.01
C ASP A 79 -22.96 -13.14 -3.42
N TYR A 80 -22.06 -12.22 -3.78
CA TYR A 80 -21.34 -12.33 -5.03
C TYR A 80 -20.28 -13.43 -4.95
N LYS A 81 -20.24 -14.30 -5.93
CA LYS A 81 -19.30 -15.43 -5.95
C LYS A 81 -17.85 -14.98 -5.76
N TYR A 82 -17.43 -13.89 -6.42
CA TYR A 82 -16.08 -13.37 -6.26
C TYR A 82 -15.78 -12.85 -4.83
N GLN A 83 -16.79 -12.34 -4.10
CA GLN A 83 -16.63 -11.93 -2.71
C GLN A 83 -16.52 -13.14 -1.78
N ILE A 84 -17.35 -14.15 -2.00
CA ILE A 84 -17.31 -15.41 -1.25
C ILE A 84 -15.93 -16.07 -1.40
N ASP A 85 -15.41 -16.13 -2.63
CA ASP A 85 -14.07 -16.65 -2.90
C ASP A 85 -12.97 -15.80 -2.24
N ALA A 86 -13.14 -14.47 -2.21
CA ALA A 86 -12.24 -13.58 -1.48
C ALA A 86 -12.25 -13.82 0.02
N ILE A 87 -13.43 -14.02 0.61
CA ILE A 87 -13.59 -14.29 2.04
C ILE A 87 -12.88 -15.60 2.41
N LYS A 88 -13.11 -16.67 1.66
CA LYS A 88 -12.45 -17.97 1.87
C LYS A 88 -10.93 -17.86 1.74
N SER A 89 -10.45 -17.25 0.66
CA SER A 89 -9.01 -17.04 0.44
C SER A 89 -8.40 -16.15 1.52
N GLY A 90 -9.14 -15.14 2.00
CA GLY A 90 -8.70 -14.25 3.07
C GLY A 90 -8.56 -14.95 4.42
N ILE A 91 -9.52 -15.80 4.79
CA ILE A 91 -9.43 -16.61 6.02
C ILE A 91 -8.20 -17.53 5.95
N ASN A 92 -8.03 -18.24 4.83
CA ASN A 92 -6.88 -19.10 4.64
C ASN A 92 -5.56 -18.32 4.68
N GLY A 93 -5.46 -17.16 4.00
CA GLY A 93 -4.29 -16.31 4.02
C GLY A 93 -3.93 -15.85 5.44
N ILE A 94 -4.91 -15.45 6.24
CA ILE A 94 -4.71 -15.04 7.63
C ILE A 94 -4.22 -16.22 8.49
N MET A 95 -4.71 -17.43 8.25
CA MET A 95 -4.28 -18.61 9.00
C MET A 95 -2.86 -19.04 8.62
N LEU A 96 -2.46 -18.87 7.35
CA LEU A 96 -1.15 -19.25 6.84
C LEU A 96 -0.06 -18.19 7.08
N TYR A 97 -0.39 -16.91 6.86
CA TYR A 97 0.58 -15.80 6.81
C TYR A 97 0.35 -14.75 7.89
N ASN A 98 -0.52 -15.07 8.87
CA ASN A 98 -0.92 -14.14 9.93
C ASN A 98 -1.60 -12.84 9.45
N GLY A 99 -1.80 -12.69 8.15
CA GLY A 99 -2.48 -11.54 7.58
C GLY A 99 -2.73 -11.69 6.08
N VAL A 100 -3.52 -10.75 5.57
CA VAL A 100 -3.86 -10.65 4.15
C VAL A 100 -3.95 -9.20 3.72
N LEU A 101 -3.55 -8.92 2.49
CA LEU A 101 -3.70 -7.61 1.84
C LEU A 101 -4.89 -7.68 0.87
N ILE A 102 -5.99 -6.98 1.18
CA ILE A 102 -7.15 -6.86 0.28
C ILE A 102 -6.94 -5.61 -0.58
N SER A 103 -6.67 -5.85 -1.87
CA SER A 103 -6.36 -4.81 -2.84
C SER A 103 -7.26 -4.82 -4.07
N ASP A 104 -8.49 -5.30 -3.93
CA ASP A 104 -9.49 -5.23 -4.99
C ASP A 104 -9.71 -3.79 -5.47
N VAL A 105 -10.05 -3.62 -6.74
CA VAL A 105 -10.34 -2.31 -7.32
C VAL A 105 -11.47 -1.61 -6.55
N VAL A 106 -11.46 -0.28 -6.61
CA VAL A 106 -12.47 0.55 -5.94
C VAL A 106 -13.88 0.16 -6.43
N GLY A 107 -14.80 -0.04 -5.49
CA GLY A 107 -16.21 -0.37 -5.79
C GLY A 107 -16.55 -1.86 -5.73
N LEU A 108 -15.60 -2.77 -5.52
CA LEU A 108 -15.83 -4.22 -5.42
C LEU A 108 -16.18 -4.72 -4.00
N GLY A 109 -16.30 -3.83 -3.00
CA GLY A 109 -16.80 -4.20 -1.68
C GLY A 109 -15.75 -4.68 -0.68
N LYS A 110 -14.51 -4.16 -0.74
CA LYS A 110 -13.41 -4.52 0.18
C LYS A 110 -13.79 -4.52 1.66
N SER A 111 -14.53 -3.51 2.11
CA SER A 111 -14.95 -3.40 3.51
C SER A 111 -15.94 -4.50 3.90
N ILE A 112 -16.84 -4.89 2.98
CA ILE A 112 -17.80 -6.01 3.18
C ILE A 112 -17.02 -7.31 3.30
N ILE A 113 -16.04 -7.57 2.41
CA ILE A 113 -15.18 -8.75 2.45
C ILE A 113 -14.44 -8.81 3.79
N ALA A 114 -13.80 -7.72 4.21
CA ALA A 114 -13.08 -7.65 5.48
C ALA A 114 -13.98 -7.87 6.70
N SER A 115 -15.18 -7.30 6.71
CA SER A 115 -16.17 -7.48 7.78
C SER A 115 -16.66 -8.94 7.85
N ALA A 116 -16.92 -9.56 6.72
CA ALA A 116 -17.32 -10.97 6.65
C ALA A 116 -16.19 -11.92 7.10
N ILE A 117 -14.94 -11.66 6.72
CA ILE A 117 -13.77 -12.39 7.23
C ILE A 117 -13.69 -12.26 8.75
N ALA A 118 -13.79 -11.02 9.26
CA ALA A 118 -13.72 -10.74 10.69
C ALA A 118 -14.81 -11.48 11.46
N LYS A 119 -16.06 -11.47 10.96
CA LYS A 119 -17.16 -12.18 11.58
C LYS A 119 -16.96 -13.69 11.59
N ASN A 120 -16.52 -14.28 10.48
CA ASN A 120 -16.23 -15.73 10.43
C ASN A 120 -15.10 -16.12 11.41
N LEU A 121 -14.03 -15.32 11.52
CA LEU A 121 -12.96 -15.59 12.49
C LEU A 121 -13.42 -15.50 13.95
N LEU A 122 -14.34 -14.60 14.27
CA LEU A 122 -14.98 -14.54 15.59
C LEU A 122 -15.85 -15.76 15.85
N LEU A 123 -16.70 -16.15 14.89
CA LEU A 123 -17.60 -17.33 15.04
C LEU A 123 -16.82 -18.64 15.15
N LYS A 124 -15.67 -18.72 14.49
CA LYS A 124 -14.75 -19.87 14.57
C LYS A 124 -13.82 -19.82 15.80
N GLU A 125 -13.99 -18.85 16.67
CA GLU A 125 -13.17 -18.65 17.88
C GLU A 125 -11.66 -18.53 17.59
N LYS A 126 -11.30 -18.13 16.36
CA LYS A 126 -9.91 -17.90 15.96
C LYS A 126 -9.36 -16.56 16.46
N VAL A 127 -10.24 -15.63 16.81
CA VAL A 127 -9.95 -14.35 17.44
C VAL A 127 -11.03 -14.00 18.47
N GLU A 128 -10.63 -13.24 19.50
CA GLU A 128 -11.51 -12.82 20.58
C GLU A 128 -12.00 -11.38 20.44
N GLU A 129 -11.25 -10.55 19.74
CA GLU A 129 -11.51 -9.11 19.62
C GLU A 129 -11.07 -8.59 18.26
N ILE A 130 -11.78 -7.60 17.77
CA ILE A 130 -11.46 -6.91 16.51
C ILE A 130 -11.15 -5.45 16.80
N ILE A 131 -10.08 -4.95 16.20
CA ILE A 131 -9.72 -3.53 16.20
C ILE A 131 -9.67 -3.06 14.75
N ILE A 132 -10.30 -1.92 14.49
CA ILE A 132 -10.31 -1.28 13.17
C ILE A 132 -9.53 0.02 13.27
N ILE A 133 -8.54 0.22 12.41
CA ILE A 133 -7.76 1.43 12.29
C ILE A 133 -8.03 2.03 10.91
N CYS A 134 -8.58 3.22 10.87
CA CYS A 134 -9.03 3.84 9.63
C CYS A 134 -8.86 5.36 9.65
N PRO A 135 -8.87 6.02 8.48
CA PRO A 135 -8.94 7.48 8.41
C PRO A 135 -10.16 8.05 9.15
N PRO A 136 -10.04 9.25 9.77
CA PRO A 136 -11.14 9.87 10.52
C PRO A 136 -12.44 9.99 9.73
N LYS A 137 -12.35 10.21 8.43
CA LYS A 137 -13.48 10.45 7.53
C LYS A 137 -14.39 9.23 7.32
N ILE A 138 -13.87 8.01 7.55
CA ILE A 138 -14.60 6.76 7.30
C ILE A 138 -14.93 6.00 8.59
N ILE A 139 -14.70 6.60 9.75
CA ILE A 139 -15.07 6.01 11.06
C ILE A 139 -16.55 5.65 11.08
N ASP A 140 -17.45 6.59 10.74
CA ASP A 140 -18.89 6.34 10.73
C ASP A 140 -19.28 5.17 9.80
N SER A 141 -18.59 5.03 8.67
CA SER A 141 -18.82 3.91 7.75
C SER A 141 -18.41 2.58 8.37
N TRP A 142 -17.28 2.55 9.09
CA TRP A 142 -16.85 1.36 9.80
C TRP A 142 -17.70 1.05 11.03
N GLU A 143 -18.23 2.05 11.73
CA GLU A 143 -19.19 1.83 12.81
C GLU A 143 -20.50 1.26 12.28
N ASN A 144 -20.96 1.64 11.08
CA ASN A 144 -22.08 1.02 10.42
C ASN A 144 -21.82 -0.45 10.10
N TYR A 145 -20.69 -0.80 9.45
CA TYR A 145 -20.31 -2.20 9.21
C TYR A 145 -20.14 -2.98 10.52
N ASN A 146 -19.57 -2.35 11.55
CA ASN A 146 -19.44 -2.92 12.88
C ASN A 146 -20.82 -3.33 13.47
N SER A 147 -21.80 -2.46 13.33
CA SER A 147 -23.19 -2.71 13.76
C SER A 147 -23.87 -3.77 12.89
N GLU A 148 -23.80 -3.63 11.56
CA GLU A 148 -24.49 -4.51 10.61
C GLU A 148 -23.97 -5.95 10.71
N PHE A 149 -22.65 -6.16 10.69
CA PHE A 149 -22.04 -7.48 10.85
C PHE A 149 -21.92 -7.93 12.30
N GLN A 150 -22.31 -7.11 13.27
CA GLN A 150 -22.25 -7.43 14.71
C GLN A 150 -20.87 -7.95 15.13
N ILE A 151 -19.79 -7.29 14.67
CA ILE A 151 -18.42 -7.69 14.97
C ILE A 151 -17.88 -7.13 16.28
N LYS A 152 -18.57 -6.17 16.90
CA LYS A 152 -18.22 -5.54 18.19
C LYS A 152 -16.78 -5.00 18.20
N ALA A 153 -16.34 -4.49 17.08
CA ALA A 153 -14.99 -3.98 16.91
C ALA A 153 -14.79 -2.64 17.64
N LYS A 154 -13.56 -2.38 18.07
CA LYS A 154 -13.15 -1.04 18.49
C LYS A 154 -12.54 -0.29 17.32
N VAL A 155 -13.09 0.87 16.99
CA VAL A 155 -12.65 1.68 15.86
C VAL A 155 -11.77 2.82 16.37
N PHE A 156 -10.56 2.92 15.81
CA PHE A 156 -9.61 3.99 16.09
C PHE A 156 -9.29 4.76 14.81
N SER A 157 -9.17 6.09 14.97
CA SER A 157 -8.62 6.92 13.92
C SER A 157 -7.11 6.72 13.79
N ILE A 158 -6.57 6.82 12.57
CA ILE A 158 -5.12 6.84 12.30
C ILE A 158 -4.40 7.92 13.14
N GLY A 159 -5.05 9.03 13.44
CA GLY A 159 -4.50 10.08 14.34
C GLY A 159 -4.42 9.69 15.82
N LEU A 160 -4.95 8.53 16.23
CA LEU A 160 -5.02 8.05 17.61
C LEU A 160 -4.29 6.72 17.81
N LEU A 161 -3.23 6.46 17.05
CA LEU A 161 -2.45 5.21 17.13
C LEU A 161 -1.86 4.97 18.52
N ASP A 162 -1.46 6.04 19.22
CA ASP A 162 -0.94 5.91 20.60
C ASP A 162 -2.00 5.30 21.54
N LYS A 163 -3.26 5.76 21.45
CA LYS A 163 -4.37 5.20 22.24
C LYS A 163 -4.68 3.76 21.84
N ALA A 164 -4.61 3.45 20.54
CA ALA A 164 -4.79 2.07 20.06
C ALA A 164 -3.69 1.15 20.59
N LEU A 165 -2.44 1.58 20.58
CA LEU A 165 -1.31 0.82 21.12
C LEU A 165 -1.44 0.62 22.62
N GLU A 166 -1.79 1.66 23.37
CA GLU A 166 -2.03 1.58 24.81
C GLU A 166 -3.15 0.57 25.09
N TYR A 167 -4.25 0.63 24.34
CA TYR A 167 -5.36 -0.32 24.47
C TYR A 167 -4.92 -1.77 24.23
N VAL A 168 -4.15 -2.02 23.15
CA VAL A 168 -3.64 -3.36 22.81
C VAL A 168 -2.75 -3.90 23.94
N ARG A 169 -1.89 -3.07 24.51
CA ARG A 169 -0.96 -3.45 25.59
C ARG A 169 -1.66 -3.77 26.92
N ASN A 170 -2.71 -3.03 27.22
CA ASN A 170 -3.42 -3.18 28.50
C ASN A 170 -4.37 -4.39 28.53
N HIS A 171 -4.72 -4.97 27.39
CA HIS A 171 -5.68 -6.08 27.28
C HIS A 171 -5.06 -7.24 26.51
N ARG A 172 -4.77 -8.33 27.20
CA ARG A 172 -4.22 -9.55 26.55
C ARG A 172 -5.34 -10.35 25.90
N LYS A 173 -5.43 -10.31 24.58
CA LYS A 173 -6.42 -11.03 23.76
C LYS A 173 -5.81 -11.44 22.43
N ASN A 174 -6.36 -12.50 21.83
CA ASN A 174 -6.07 -12.85 20.44
C ASN A 174 -6.93 -11.97 19.52
N ARG A 175 -6.30 -11.15 18.70
CA ARG A 175 -6.99 -10.08 17.94
C ARG A 175 -6.84 -10.21 16.44
N LEU A 176 -7.85 -9.65 15.75
CA LEU A 176 -7.74 -9.25 14.36
C LEU A 176 -7.67 -7.73 14.28
N ILE A 177 -6.64 -7.22 13.62
CA ILE A 177 -6.46 -5.80 13.33
C ILE A 177 -6.84 -5.56 11.87
N ILE A 178 -7.81 -4.72 11.61
CA ILE A 178 -8.18 -4.28 10.27
C ILE A 178 -7.61 -2.89 10.06
N ILE A 179 -6.78 -2.71 9.04
CA ILE A 179 -6.17 -1.42 8.67
C ILE A 179 -6.77 -0.99 7.34
N ASP A 180 -7.60 0.05 7.34
CA ASP A 180 -8.11 0.62 6.09
C ASP A 180 -7.21 1.75 5.60
N GLU A 181 -7.11 1.89 4.28
CA GLU A 181 -6.16 2.76 3.57
C GLU A 181 -4.70 2.50 4.02
N ALA A 182 -4.30 1.22 4.03
CA ALA A 182 -3.00 0.77 4.50
C ALA A 182 -1.80 1.39 3.74
N HIS A 183 -2.03 1.94 2.53
CA HIS A 183 -1.00 2.69 1.79
C HIS A 183 -0.45 3.91 2.54
N ARG A 184 -1.12 4.37 3.59
CA ARG A 184 -0.61 5.44 4.46
C ARG A 184 0.60 5.00 5.30
N PHE A 185 0.83 3.69 5.44
CA PHE A 185 1.91 3.11 6.23
C PHE A 185 3.03 2.49 5.37
N VAL A 186 3.35 3.09 4.23
CA VAL A 186 4.40 2.60 3.32
C VAL A 186 5.80 3.08 3.70
N ASN A 187 5.93 4.19 4.42
CA ASN A 187 7.21 4.73 4.82
C ASN A 187 7.66 4.17 6.18
N ASN A 188 8.55 3.18 6.14
CA ASN A 188 9.04 2.46 7.32
C ASN A 188 9.94 3.30 8.26
N LYS A 189 10.20 4.57 7.94
CA LYS A 189 10.97 5.50 8.78
C LYS A 189 10.09 6.41 9.61
N THR A 190 8.77 6.32 9.49
CA THR A 190 7.83 7.21 10.17
C THR A 190 7.43 6.67 11.53
N TYR A 191 7.05 7.59 12.43
CA TYR A 191 6.51 7.25 13.75
C TYR A 191 5.22 6.43 13.64
N SER A 192 4.33 6.79 12.71
CA SER A 192 3.06 6.09 12.47
C SER A 192 3.28 4.65 12.02
N TYR A 193 4.30 4.40 11.20
CA TYR A 193 4.68 3.05 10.80
C TYR A 193 5.15 2.19 11.98
N ASP A 194 5.95 2.77 12.86
CA ASP A 194 6.40 2.07 14.08
C ASP A 194 5.21 1.75 14.99
N MET A 195 4.28 2.70 15.17
CA MET A 195 3.09 2.48 15.98
C MET A 195 2.22 1.36 15.43
N ILE A 196 1.89 1.40 14.13
CA ILE A 196 1.05 0.38 13.52
C ILE A 196 1.71 -1.00 13.55
N THR A 197 3.02 -1.06 13.33
CA THR A 197 3.77 -2.32 13.41
C THR A 197 3.72 -2.90 14.83
N ASN A 198 3.83 -2.06 15.86
CA ASN A 198 3.72 -2.50 17.25
C ASN A 198 2.29 -2.95 17.62
N ILE A 199 1.26 -2.29 17.09
CA ILE A 199 -0.14 -2.69 17.28
C ILE A 199 -0.41 -4.06 16.64
N CYS A 200 0.12 -4.27 15.44
CA CYS A 200 -0.09 -5.49 14.66
C CYS A 200 0.76 -6.66 15.12
N PHE A 201 1.87 -6.39 15.81
CA PHE A 201 2.79 -7.42 16.25
C PHE A 201 2.10 -8.46 17.14
N GLY A 202 2.14 -9.73 16.71
CA GLY A 202 1.49 -10.83 17.41
C GLY A 202 -0.03 -10.95 17.23
N ASN A 203 -0.64 -10.08 16.44
CA ASN A 203 -2.06 -10.10 16.09
C ASN A 203 -2.24 -10.51 14.62
N LYS A 204 -3.42 -11.03 14.28
CA LYS A 204 -3.82 -11.27 12.88
C LYS A 204 -4.19 -9.95 12.22
N VAL A 205 -3.89 -9.80 10.91
CA VAL A 205 -4.06 -8.51 10.23
C VAL A 205 -4.81 -8.64 8.90
N ILE A 206 -5.73 -7.72 8.65
CA ILE A 206 -6.27 -7.43 7.33
C ILE A 206 -5.82 -6.01 6.95
N ALA A 207 -4.96 -5.89 5.95
CA ALA A 207 -4.63 -4.62 5.35
C ALA A 207 -5.52 -4.37 4.13
N ILE A 208 -6.16 -3.21 4.05
CA ILE A 208 -7.07 -2.84 2.96
C ILE A 208 -6.49 -1.62 2.25
N THR A 209 -6.32 -1.71 0.94
CA THR A 209 -6.02 -0.56 0.10
C THR A 209 -6.35 -0.85 -1.36
N ALA A 210 -6.87 0.13 -2.08
CA ALA A 210 -7.06 -0.01 -3.53
C ALA A 210 -5.74 0.12 -4.30
N THR A 211 -4.74 0.74 -3.70
CA THR A 211 -3.46 1.09 -4.33
C THR A 211 -2.31 0.73 -3.39
N PRO A 212 -1.83 -0.51 -3.44
CA PRO A 212 -0.80 -1.00 -2.53
C PRO A 212 0.59 -0.39 -2.78
N MET A 213 0.78 0.24 -3.94
CA MET A 213 2.01 0.90 -4.34
C MET A 213 1.72 2.35 -4.67
N HIS A 214 2.44 3.26 -4.04
CA HIS A 214 2.18 4.71 -4.11
C HIS A 214 3.31 5.47 -4.82
N ASN A 215 4.54 5.25 -4.40
CA ASN A 215 5.73 5.95 -4.89
C ASN A 215 6.79 5.02 -5.47
N THR A 216 6.90 3.82 -4.92
CA THR A 216 7.91 2.83 -5.29
C THR A 216 7.37 1.42 -5.13
N THR A 217 8.04 0.47 -5.80
CA THR A 217 7.76 -0.96 -5.62
C THR A 217 8.00 -1.44 -4.19
N SER A 218 8.83 -0.73 -3.41
CA SER A 218 9.09 -1.02 -2.00
C SER A 218 7.86 -0.86 -1.11
N ASP A 219 6.88 -0.06 -1.51
CA ASP A 219 5.72 0.31 -0.70
C ASP A 219 4.89 -0.92 -0.31
N ILE A 220 4.67 -1.83 -1.26
CA ILE A 220 3.90 -3.05 -1.02
C ILE A 220 4.58 -3.97 -0.01
N PHE A 221 5.91 -4.09 -0.08
CA PHE A 221 6.66 -4.88 0.90
C PHE A 221 6.60 -4.26 2.30
N SER A 222 6.55 -2.92 2.40
CA SER A 222 6.37 -2.24 3.68
C SER A 222 5.01 -2.54 4.30
N ILE A 223 3.94 -2.64 3.51
CA ILE A 223 2.61 -3.03 4.00
C ILE A 223 2.62 -4.48 4.48
N ILE A 224 3.26 -5.39 3.73
CA ILE A 224 3.37 -6.80 4.11
C ILE A 224 4.21 -6.96 5.39
N ASP A 225 5.28 -6.19 5.55
CA ASP A 225 6.13 -6.16 6.74
C ASP A 225 5.36 -5.85 8.04
N ILE A 226 4.17 -5.26 7.95
CA ILE A 226 3.33 -4.97 9.12
C ILE A 226 2.83 -6.27 9.76
N PHE A 227 2.57 -7.32 8.96
CA PHE A 227 1.96 -8.57 9.45
C PHE A 227 2.78 -9.83 9.17
N ASP A 228 3.59 -9.88 8.12
CA ASP A 228 4.46 -11.01 7.83
C ASP A 228 5.88 -10.61 7.40
N ARG A 229 6.72 -10.38 8.39
CA ARG A 229 8.15 -10.10 8.17
C ARG A 229 8.95 -11.32 7.76
N LYS A 230 8.51 -12.51 8.17
CA LYS A 230 9.17 -13.76 7.82
C LYS A 230 9.23 -13.93 6.30
N LEU A 231 8.14 -13.61 5.62
CA LEU A 231 8.06 -13.68 4.17
C LEU A 231 9.00 -12.67 3.51
N THR A 232 8.89 -11.40 3.89
CA THR A 232 9.63 -10.31 3.22
C THR A 232 11.12 -10.32 3.51
N LYS A 233 11.54 -10.94 4.62
CA LYS A 233 12.94 -11.11 5.02
C LYS A 233 13.52 -12.48 4.64
N ASN A 234 12.75 -13.31 3.94
CA ASN A 234 13.28 -14.48 3.28
C ASN A 234 14.38 -14.04 2.29
N LYS A 235 15.55 -14.70 2.34
CA LYS A 235 16.74 -14.33 1.56
C LYS A 235 16.43 -14.17 0.07
N ASN A 236 15.61 -15.05 -0.49
CA ASN A 236 15.27 -15.01 -1.92
C ASN A 236 14.40 -13.81 -2.27
N ILE A 237 13.43 -13.48 -1.40
CA ILE A 237 12.55 -12.30 -1.59
C ILE A 237 13.34 -11.02 -1.37
N GLU A 238 14.26 -11.01 -0.40
CA GLU A 238 15.12 -9.83 -0.15
C GLU A 238 16.09 -9.59 -1.31
N GLU A 239 16.71 -10.63 -1.87
CA GLU A 239 17.53 -10.54 -3.06
C GLU A 239 16.72 -10.07 -4.28
N ALA A 240 15.53 -10.63 -4.51
CA ALA A 240 14.62 -10.20 -5.56
C ALA A 240 14.19 -8.74 -5.38
N LYS A 241 13.83 -8.33 -4.17
CA LYS A 241 13.50 -6.94 -3.82
C LYS A 241 14.66 -5.99 -4.12
N ILE A 242 15.89 -6.34 -3.74
CA ILE A 242 17.08 -5.52 -4.01
C ILE A 242 17.31 -5.39 -5.51
N LYS A 243 17.18 -6.49 -6.27
CA LYS A 243 17.29 -6.51 -7.73
C LYS A 243 16.24 -5.59 -8.37
N ILE A 244 14.96 -5.76 -8.00
CA ILE A 244 13.83 -4.95 -8.48
C ILE A 244 14.08 -3.45 -8.23
N LEU A 245 14.48 -3.07 -7.01
CA LEU A 245 14.76 -1.68 -6.66
C LEU A 245 15.95 -1.10 -7.42
N LYS A 246 16.94 -1.92 -7.74
CA LYS A 246 18.08 -1.51 -8.58
C LYS A 246 17.61 -1.27 -10.02
N GLU A 247 16.86 -2.19 -10.60
CA GLU A 247 16.32 -2.08 -11.96
C GLU A 247 15.36 -0.88 -12.08
N GLU A 248 14.52 -0.63 -11.09
CA GLU A 248 13.67 0.55 -11.01
C GLU A 248 14.48 1.86 -11.02
N ARG A 249 15.57 1.92 -10.23
CA ARG A 249 16.46 3.10 -10.23
C ARG A 249 17.19 3.30 -11.56
N GLU A 250 17.65 2.22 -12.17
CA GLU A 250 18.29 2.26 -13.49
C GLU A 250 17.32 2.74 -14.58
N LEU A 251 16.08 2.25 -14.56
CA LEU A 251 15.02 2.72 -15.44
C LEU A 251 14.76 4.23 -15.23
N LYS A 252 14.60 4.67 -13.99
CA LYS A 252 14.44 6.09 -13.64
C LYS A 252 15.58 6.97 -14.16
N SER A 253 16.82 6.48 -14.11
CA SER A 253 17.99 7.22 -14.59
C SER A 253 18.07 7.28 -16.13
N LYS A 254 17.67 6.20 -16.81
CA LYS A 254 17.65 6.12 -18.28
C LYS A 254 16.54 6.98 -18.88
N TYR A 255 15.38 7.04 -18.25
CA TYR A 255 14.29 7.94 -18.66
C TYR A 255 14.68 9.40 -18.66
N LYS A 256 15.58 9.81 -17.78
CA LYS A 256 16.08 11.19 -17.75
C LYS A 256 17.04 11.54 -18.90
N LYS A 257 17.56 10.54 -19.63
CA LYS A 257 18.67 10.74 -20.57
C LYS A 257 18.37 10.51 -22.06
N SER A 258 17.31 9.80 -22.44
CA SER A 258 17.07 9.54 -23.89
C SER A 258 15.61 9.19 -24.25
N GLU A 259 15.13 9.73 -25.37
CA GLU A 259 13.80 9.46 -25.96
C GLU A 259 13.70 8.14 -26.74
N ASN A 260 14.82 7.50 -27.12
CA ASN A 260 14.85 6.42 -28.13
C ASN A 260 14.69 4.97 -27.60
N SER A 261 14.41 4.76 -26.31
CA SER A 261 14.29 3.40 -25.72
C SER A 261 12.93 3.10 -25.08
N LYS A 262 11.86 3.69 -25.60
CA LYS A 262 10.51 3.65 -24.98
C LYS A 262 9.95 2.23 -24.83
N GLU A 263 9.96 1.42 -25.90
CA GLU A 263 9.38 0.07 -25.91
C GLU A 263 10.15 -0.91 -24.99
N GLU A 264 11.49 -0.82 -24.96
CA GLU A 264 12.30 -1.69 -24.12
C GLU A 264 12.11 -1.41 -22.64
N ASN A 265 11.94 -0.15 -22.27
CA ASN A 265 11.69 0.26 -20.90
C ASN A 265 10.31 -0.18 -20.42
N ILE A 266 9.29 -0.19 -21.31
CA ILE A 266 7.96 -0.73 -21.02
C ILE A 266 8.05 -2.21 -20.73
N LYS A 267 8.72 -2.96 -21.59
CA LYS A 267 8.87 -4.40 -21.43
C LYS A 267 9.53 -4.74 -20.09
N LYS A 268 10.59 -4.01 -19.72
CA LYS A 268 11.25 -4.20 -18.42
C LYS A 268 10.35 -3.83 -17.23
N SER A 269 9.55 -2.76 -17.35
CA SER A 269 8.58 -2.42 -16.30
C SER A 269 7.55 -3.53 -16.09
N LYS A 270 7.07 -4.15 -17.17
CA LYS A 270 6.16 -5.31 -17.13
C LYS A 270 6.80 -6.53 -16.48
N GLU A 271 8.06 -6.78 -16.81
CA GLU A 271 8.83 -7.88 -16.21
C GLU A 271 8.99 -7.69 -14.70
N ILE A 272 9.33 -6.48 -14.24
CA ILE A 272 9.42 -6.12 -12.82
C ILE A 272 8.06 -6.30 -12.12
N ALA A 273 6.98 -5.80 -12.73
CA ALA A 273 5.65 -5.93 -12.20
C ALA A 273 5.24 -7.40 -12.01
N LYS A 274 5.50 -8.25 -13.00
CA LYS A 274 5.25 -9.69 -12.91
C LYS A 274 6.09 -10.37 -11.83
N GLU A 275 7.36 -9.97 -11.69
CA GLU A 275 8.23 -10.49 -10.65
C GLU A 275 7.71 -10.15 -9.25
N ILE A 276 7.25 -8.90 -9.02
CA ILE A 276 6.64 -8.50 -7.74
C ILE A 276 5.39 -9.31 -7.46
N MET A 277 4.44 -9.36 -8.40
CA MET A 277 3.20 -10.11 -8.20
C MET A 277 3.46 -11.58 -7.93
N SER A 278 4.44 -12.18 -8.59
CA SER A 278 4.82 -13.56 -8.33
C SER A 278 5.32 -13.79 -6.89
N LEU A 279 5.87 -12.79 -6.23
CA LEU A 279 6.37 -12.88 -4.85
C LEU A 279 5.28 -12.75 -3.79
N ILE A 280 4.18 -12.03 -4.09
CA ILE A 280 3.18 -11.64 -3.08
C ILE A 280 1.79 -12.21 -3.31
N HIS A 281 1.56 -12.90 -4.42
CA HIS A 281 0.23 -13.34 -4.86
C HIS A 281 -0.53 -14.20 -3.83
N THR A 282 0.17 -14.94 -2.96
CA THR A 282 -0.45 -15.79 -1.93
C THR A 282 -1.07 -15.01 -0.78
N ILE A 283 -0.62 -13.78 -0.56
CA ILE A 283 -1.04 -12.93 0.55
C ILE A 283 -1.84 -11.71 0.11
N ILE A 284 -2.01 -11.53 -1.20
CA ILE A 284 -2.81 -10.45 -1.77
C ILE A 284 -4.10 -10.98 -2.40
N ILE A 285 -5.21 -10.37 -2.04
CA ILE A 285 -6.49 -10.57 -2.72
C ILE A 285 -6.68 -9.35 -3.61
N ARG A 286 -6.60 -9.57 -4.92
CA ARG A 286 -6.74 -8.50 -5.91
C ARG A 286 -7.58 -8.97 -7.09
N ARG A 287 -8.62 -8.23 -7.38
CA ARG A 287 -9.50 -8.44 -8.53
C ARG A 287 -9.79 -7.12 -9.20
N THR A 288 -9.85 -7.19 -10.51
CA THR A 288 -10.23 -6.08 -11.38
C THR A 288 -11.63 -6.33 -11.96
N ARG A 289 -12.25 -5.32 -12.55
CA ARG A 289 -13.52 -5.50 -13.26
C ARG A 289 -13.36 -6.42 -14.46
N ASN A 290 -12.21 -6.34 -15.13
CA ASN A 290 -11.91 -7.24 -16.26
C ASN A 290 -11.87 -8.69 -15.79
N ASP A 291 -11.27 -9.00 -14.65
CA ASP A 291 -11.27 -10.33 -14.06
C ASP A 291 -12.69 -10.87 -13.87
N LEU A 292 -13.62 -10.01 -13.40
CA LEU A 292 -15.00 -10.42 -13.18
C LEU A 292 -15.78 -10.65 -14.48
N LEU A 293 -15.43 -9.94 -15.55
CA LEU A 293 -16.07 -10.07 -16.86
C LEU A 293 -15.47 -11.20 -17.70
N GLU A 294 -14.19 -11.48 -17.54
CA GLU A 294 -13.48 -12.55 -18.25
C GLU A 294 -13.74 -13.93 -17.64
N SER A 295 -13.80 -14.02 -16.30
CA SER A 295 -14.17 -15.25 -15.64
C SER A 295 -15.59 -15.66 -15.94
N SER A 296 -15.74 -16.83 -16.56
CA SER A 296 -17.06 -17.37 -16.96
C SER A 296 -18.00 -17.59 -15.77
N GLU A 297 -17.46 -17.93 -14.61
CA GLU A 297 -18.20 -18.17 -13.38
C GLU A 297 -18.69 -16.86 -12.75
N TYR A 298 -17.80 -15.88 -12.61
CA TYR A 298 -18.15 -14.58 -12.02
C TYR A 298 -19.12 -13.82 -12.91
N ARG A 299 -18.94 -13.86 -14.22
CA ARG A 299 -19.86 -13.24 -15.18
C ARG A 299 -21.26 -13.83 -15.07
N LYS A 300 -21.40 -15.18 -15.06
CA LYS A 300 -22.69 -15.86 -14.90
C LYS A 300 -23.36 -15.52 -13.57
N ASP A 301 -22.59 -15.41 -12.49
CA ASP A 301 -23.11 -15.02 -11.18
C ASP A 301 -23.63 -13.57 -11.21
N LEU A 302 -22.86 -12.63 -11.77
CA LEU A 302 -23.28 -11.24 -11.93
C LEU A 302 -24.56 -11.11 -12.77
N GLU A 303 -24.65 -11.84 -13.90
CA GLU A 303 -25.82 -11.89 -14.75
C GLU A 303 -27.06 -12.44 -14.00
N LYS A 304 -26.90 -13.55 -13.25
CA LYS A 304 -27.93 -14.14 -12.42
C LYS A 304 -28.45 -13.16 -11.36
N GLN A 305 -27.54 -12.38 -10.76
CA GLN A 305 -27.88 -11.39 -9.76
C GLN A 305 -28.32 -10.04 -10.36
N LYS A 306 -28.43 -9.94 -11.69
CA LYS A 306 -28.80 -8.71 -12.42
C LYS A 306 -27.91 -7.53 -12.01
N THR A 307 -26.63 -7.79 -11.96
CA THR A 307 -25.62 -6.82 -11.57
C THR A 307 -24.75 -6.49 -12.78
N GLU A 308 -24.70 -5.22 -13.12
CA GLU A 308 -23.92 -4.73 -14.26
C GLU A 308 -22.98 -3.61 -13.80
N PHE A 309 -21.90 -3.42 -14.54
CA PHE A 309 -21.02 -2.26 -14.41
C PHE A 309 -21.44 -1.19 -15.41
N ASN A 310 -21.30 0.07 -15.03
CA ASN A 310 -21.43 1.16 -15.97
C ASN A 310 -20.21 1.18 -16.89
N ASP A 311 -20.43 1.38 -18.19
CA ASP A 311 -19.36 1.66 -19.12
C ASP A 311 -18.79 3.06 -18.85
N VAL A 312 -17.47 3.18 -18.81
CA VAL A 312 -16.80 4.47 -18.67
C VAL A 312 -16.38 4.91 -20.05
N GLU A 313 -16.94 6.05 -20.52
CA GLU A 313 -16.52 6.67 -21.78
C GLU A 313 -15.08 7.15 -21.69
N GLU A 314 -14.38 7.26 -22.81
CA GLU A 314 -13.03 7.81 -22.82
C GLU A 314 -13.03 9.23 -22.22
N PRO A 315 -12.17 9.52 -21.23
CA PRO A 315 -12.13 10.80 -20.58
C PRO A 315 -11.82 11.93 -21.55
N LYS A 316 -12.59 13.01 -21.47
CA LYS A 316 -12.36 14.21 -22.28
C LYS A 316 -11.45 15.18 -21.53
N LEU A 317 -10.43 15.64 -22.24
CA LEU A 317 -9.57 16.72 -21.76
C LEU A 317 -10.15 18.07 -22.25
N HIS A 318 -10.39 18.97 -21.30
CA HIS A 318 -10.80 20.34 -21.56
C HIS A 318 -9.61 21.26 -21.36
N ASP A 319 -9.01 21.66 -22.45
CA ASP A 319 -7.99 22.69 -22.45
C ASP A 319 -8.63 24.08 -22.43
N TYR A 320 -8.01 25.02 -21.77
CA TYR A 320 -8.39 26.43 -21.74
C TYR A 320 -7.17 27.28 -21.98
N GLU A 321 -7.37 28.27 -22.83
CA GLU A 321 -6.34 29.27 -23.16
C GLU A 321 -6.29 30.32 -22.06
N LEU A 322 -5.10 30.69 -21.63
CA LEU A 322 -4.92 31.75 -20.63
C LEU A 322 -5.08 33.18 -21.27
N GLY A 323 -4.97 33.28 -22.61
CA GLY A 323 -5.08 34.54 -23.33
C GLY A 323 -4.10 35.59 -22.80
N ASP A 324 -4.61 36.83 -22.56
CA ASP A 324 -3.81 37.94 -22.06
C ASP A 324 -3.10 37.69 -20.73
N LEU A 325 -3.55 36.71 -19.95
CA LEU A 325 -2.92 36.32 -18.68
C LEU A 325 -1.71 35.40 -18.86
N SER A 326 -1.44 34.90 -20.06
CA SER A 326 -0.37 33.90 -20.29
C SER A 326 0.98 34.38 -19.80
N LYS A 327 1.37 35.65 -20.12
CA LYS A 327 2.63 36.21 -19.65
C LYS A 327 2.70 36.31 -18.14
N LEU A 328 1.66 36.87 -17.51
CA LEU A 328 1.60 36.99 -16.04
C LEU A 328 1.64 35.61 -15.35
N TYR A 329 1.02 34.62 -15.96
CA TYR A 329 1.04 33.24 -15.48
C TYR A 329 2.46 32.66 -15.50
N TYR A 330 3.19 32.82 -16.62
CA TYR A 330 4.56 32.34 -16.74
C TYR A 330 5.52 33.05 -15.78
N ASP A 331 5.42 34.39 -15.71
CA ASP A 331 6.25 35.19 -14.81
C ASP A 331 6.03 34.78 -13.34
N THR A 332 4.78 34.44 -12.99
CA THR A 332 4.46 33.93 -11.65
C THR A 332 5.04 32.56 -11.41
N LEU A 333 4.90 31.61 -12.36
CA LEU A 333 5.47 30.27 -12.25
C LEU A 333 6.99 30.32 -12.14
N GLU A 334 7.67 31.17 -12.88
CA GLU A 334 9.10 31.34 -12.81
C GLU A 334 9.56 31.74 -11.41
N LYS A 335 8.81 32.61 -10.74
CA LYS A 335 9.11 33.04 -9.37
C LYS A 335 8.88 31.99 -8.31
N ILE A 336 7.88 31.11 -8.46
CA ILE A 336 7.48 30.17 -7.41
C ILE A 336 7.92 28.71 -7.67
N SER A 337 8.34 28.36 -8.88
CA SER A 337 8.65 26.95 -9.21
C SER A 337 9.88 26.43 -8.45
N PRO A 338 9.80 25.27 -7.81
CA PRO A 338 10.94 24.66 -7.10
C PRO A 338 12.05 24.17 -8.04
N TYR A 339 11.80 24.04 -9.33
CA TYR A 339 12.76 23.52 -10.31
C TYR A 339 13.78 24.55 -10.79
N ASN A 340 13.60 25.82 -10.46
CA ASN A 340 14.49 26.89 -10.89
C ASN A 340 15.75 27.02 -10.02
N GLU A 341 15.78 26.38 -8.83
CA GLU A 341 16.98 26.40 -7.96
C GLU A 341 18.12 25.49 -8.45
N ASP A 342 17.79 24.40 -9.16
CA ASP A 342 18.75 23.37 -9.56
C ASP A 342 19.44 23.69 -10.91
N ASN A 343 19.10 24.83 -11.56
CA ASN A 343 19.72 25.27 -12.81
C ASN A 343 20.97 26.11 -12.53
N GLU A 344 22.14 25.52 -12.77
CA GLU A 344 23.45 26.20 -12.63
C GLU A 344 23.63 27.43 -13.53
N ASP A 345 22.81 27.59 -14.58
CA ASP A 345 22.83 28.71 -15.51
C ASP A 345 22.19 29.99 -14.99
N ASN A 346 21.39 29.92 -13.91
CA ASN A 346 20.74 31.08 -13.31
C ASN A 346 21.63 31.67 -12.20
N LYS A 347 22.60 32.52 -12.59
CA LYS A 347 23.48 33.24 -11.65
C LYS A 347 22.78 34.29 -10.77
N ASP A 348 21.52 34.60 -10.98
CA ASP A 348 20.78 35.61 -10.19
C ASP A 348 19.56 34.99 -9.48
N ASN A 349 19.83 34.19 -8.43
CA ASN A 349 18.83 33.54 -7.58
C ASN A 349 18.06 34.53 -6.66
N SER A 350 18.23 35.83 -6.83
CA SER A 350 17.62 36.85 -5.97
C SER A 350 16.13 37.05 -6.22
N ASN A 351 15.59 36.57 -7.37
CA ASN A 351 14.22 36.83 -7.80
C ASN A 351 13.29 35.60 -7.68
N ILE A 352 13.75 34.54 -6.98
CA ILE A 352 13.01 33.28 -6.79
C ILE A 352 12.58 33.14 -5.34
N PHE A 353 11.32 32.77 -5.10
CA PHE A 353 10.79 32.45 -3.80
C PHE A 353 11.44 31.15 -3.26
N LYS A 354 12.26 31.27 -2.21
CA LYS A 354 13.03 30.16 -1.63
C LYS A 354 12.28 29.35 -0.58
N GLY A 355 11.19 29.87 -0.03
CA GLY A 355 10.45 29.24 1.05
C GLY A 355 11.26 29.18 2.37
N VAL A 356 12.04 30.23 2.67
CA VAL A 356 12.99 30.29 3.79
C VAL A 356 12.31 30.04 5.14
N ARG A 357 11.06 30.47 5.28
CA ARG A 357 10.26 30.20 6.48
C ARG A 357 10.19 28.70 6.82
N TYR A 358 10.19 27.85 5.82
CA TYR A 358 10.01 26.41 5.99
C TYR A 358 11.32 25.65 6.18
N LYS A 359 12.47 26.35 6.04
CA LYS A 359 13.82 25.75 6.16
C LYS A 359 14.77 26.54 7.09
N PRO A 360 14.33 27.03 8.28
CA PRO A 360 15.20 27.86 9.12
C PRO A 360 16.43 27.10 9.63
N LEU A 361 16.38 25.78 9.78
CA LEU A 361 17.49 24.99 10.31
C LEU A 361 18.71 24.94 9.39
N ILE A 362 18.53 25.16 8.07
CA ILE A 362 19.63 25.25 7.11
C ILE A 362 20.51 26.48 7.41
N TYR A 363 19.90 27.54 7.93
CA TYR A 363 20.55 28.82 8.22
C TYR A 363 21.12 28.91 9.64
N LEU A 364 21.18 27.79 10.41
CA LEU A 364 21.85 27.75 11.69
C LEU A 364 23.34 28.07 11.54
N LYS A 365 23.89 28.89 12.45
CA LYS A 365 25.31 29.20 12.46
C LYS A 365 26.12 27.96 12.81
N LYS A 366 27.21 27.73 12.02
CA LYS A 366 28.09 26.57 12.18
C LYS A 366 29.57 27.00 12.18
N LYS A 367 29.85 28.30 12.46
CA LYS A 367 31.20 28.88 12.32
C LYS A 367 32.11 28.51 13.49
N THR A 368 31.60 28.56 14.73
CA THR A 368 32.39 28.24 15.94
C THR A 368 31.99 26.88 16.51
N ILE A 369 32.83 26.36 17.45
CA ILE A 369 32.51 25.10 18.16
C ILE A 369 31.21 25.26 18.96
N GLU A 370 31.04 26.42 19.59
CA GLU A 370 29.84 26.75 20.37
C GLU A 370 28.60 26.87 19.49
N ASP A 371 28.70 27.51 18.31
CA ASP A 371 27.63 27.56 17.32
C ASP A 371 27.22 26.17 16.90
N LYS A 372 28.17 25.29 16.60
CA LYS A 372 27.91 23.91 16.21
C LYS A 372 27.18 23.13 17.30
N ARG A 373 27.58 23.31 18.56
CA ARG A 373 26.96 22.65 19.70
C ARG A 373 25.50 23.10 19.88
N LYS A 374 25.27 24.42 19.94
CA LYS A 374 23.91 24.99 20.05
C LYS A 374 23.01 24.55 18.88
N SER A 375 23.54 24.59 17.67
CA SER A 375 22.81 24.18 16.47
C SER A 375 22.48 22.69 16.47
N ALA A 376 23.38 21.83 16.98
CA ALA A 376 23.14 20.40 17.11
C ALA A 376 22.05 20.09 18.16
N GLU A 377 22.04 20.81 19.27
CA GLU A 377 20.99 20.73 20.30
C GLU A 377 19.61 21.08 19.69
N ILE A 378 19.52 22.17 18.93
CA ILE A 378 18.28 22.57 18.23
C ILE A 378 17.81 21.49 17.26
N VAL A 379 18.71 20.90 16.47
CA VAL A 379 18.36 19.85 15.51
C VAL A 379 17.81 18.60 16.23
N LYS A 380 18.44 18.21 17.34
CA LYS A 380 17.98 17.09 18.17
C LYS A 380 16.63 17.34 18.80
N GLU A 381 16.39 18.53 19.32
CA GLU A 381 15.10 18.92 19.89
C GLU A 381 13.95 18.94 18.89
N VAL A 382 14.23 19.30 17.62
CA VAL A 382 13.22 19.37 16.57
C VAL A 382 12.95 18.02 15.92
N TYR A 383 13.99 17.21 15.68
CA TYR A 383 13.91 15.98 14.91
C TYR A 383 14.16 14.70 15.71
N GLY A 384 14.59 14.82 16.98
CA GLY A 384 14.93 13.70 17.87
C GLY A 384 16.44 13.49 18.03
N GLU A 385 16.80 12.69 19.05
CA GLU A 385 18.18 12.45 19.51
C GLU A 385 19.14 11.94 18.43
N ASP A 386 18.63 11.15 17.46
CA ASP A 386 19.44 10.53 16.41
C ASP A 386 19.63 11.45 15.17
N ALA A 387 19.04 12.65 15.16
CA ALA A 387 19.11 13.56 14.05
C ALA A 387 20.47 14.29 13.96
N ASN A 388 20.98 14.39 12.74
CA ASN A 388 22.18 15.14 12.42
C ASN A 388 21.87 16.32 11.48
N PHE A 389 22.87 17.16 11.19
CA PHE A 389 22.71 18.31 10.30
C PHE A 389 22.28 17.92 8.88
N ASP A 390 22.86 16.86 8.33
CA ASP A 390 22.54 16.43 6.95
C ASP A 390 21.08 16.02 6.83
N PHE A 391 20.56 15.33 7.84
CA PHE A 391 19.15 14.97 7.90
C PHE A 391 18.26 16.22 8.04
N ALA A 392 18.64 17.16 8.90
CA ALA A 392 17.88 18.40 9.10
C ALA A 392 17.88 19.27 7.85
N ASP A 393 19.00 19.39 7.16
CA ASP A 393 19.16 20.15 5.93
C ASP A 393 18.33 19.53 4.80
N LEU A 394 18.42 18.20 4.62
CA LEU A 394 17.62 17.47 3.62
C LEU A 394 16.11 17.58 3.89
N SER A 395 15.71 17.37 5.14
CA SER A 395 14.32 17.44 5.55
C SER A 395 13.74 18.84 5.35
N SER A 396 14.47 19.88 5.75
CA SER A 396 14.05 21.28 5.63
C SER A 396 13.93 21.71 4.16
N ASN A 397 14.88 21.31 3.30
CA ASN A 397 14.79 21.56 1.87
C ASN A 397 13.57 20.89 1.22
N ASN A 398 13.31 19.64 1.59
CA ASN A 398 12.14 18.91 1.08
C ASN A 398 10.82 19.62 1.42
N ILE A 399 10.72 20.23 2.62
CA ILE A 399 9.50 20.97 2.99
C ILE A 399 9.39 22.26 2.19
N ALA A 400 10.47 23.02 2.06
CA ALA A 400 10.42 24.24 1.26
C ALA A 400 10.05 23.92 -0.20
N LYS A 401 10.63 22.87 -0.79
CA LYS A 401 10.24 22.38 -2.11
C LYS A 401 8.74 22.00 -2.17
N PHE A 402 8.26 21.26 -1.16
CA PHE A 402 6.85 20.87 -1.07
C PHE A 402 5.91 22.09 -1.00
N MET A 403 6.22 23.08 -0.15
CA MET A 403 5.38 24.29 -0.03
C MET A 403 5.33 25.10 -1.33
N ARG A 404 6.42 25.13 -2.08
CA ARG A 404 6.45 25.75 -3.41
C ARG A 404 5.61 24.96 -4.41
N HIS A 405 5.69 23.62 -4.39
CA HIS A 405 4.81 22.77 -5.19
C HIS A 405 3.33 23.01 -4.87
N LEU A 406 2.99 23.10 -3.58
CA LEU A 406 1.63 23.38 -3.15
C LEU A 406 1.13 24.71 -3.69
N LEU A 407 1.96 25.76 -3.66
CA LEU A 407 1.60 27.07 -4.19
C LEU A 407 1.34 27.03 -5.71
N VAL A 408 2.17 26.29 -6.46
CA VAL A 408 1.96 26.04 -7.89
C VAL A 408 0.64 25.30 -8.14
N ARG A 409 0.36 24.26 -7.38
CA ARG A 409 -0.90 23.49 -7.53
C ARG A 409 -2.14 24.32 -7.22
N ARG A 410 -2.07 25.18 -6.21
CA ARG A 410 -3.17 26.11 -5.91
C ARG A 410 -3.38 27.11 -7.04
N PHE A 411 -2.30 27.56 -7.65
CA PHE A 411 -2.36 28.46 -8.80
C PHE A 411 -3.06 27.79 -10.00
N GLU A 412 -2.80 26.51 -10.23
CA GLU A 412 -3.45 25.76 -11.31
C GLU A 412 -4.87 25.35 -10.98
N SER A 413 -5.19 25.16 -9.72
CA SER A 413 -6.55 24.84 -9.31
C SER A 413 -7.46 26.01 -9.60
N SER A 414 -7.19 27.19 -9.02
CA SER A 414 -7.88 28.43 -9.35
C SER A 414 -7.06 29.67 -8.97
N ILE A 415 -7.23 30.75 -9.72
CA ILE A 415 -6.64 32.06 -9.40
C ILE A 415 -7.05 32.49 -7.98
N PHE A 416 -8.26 32.17 -7.58
CA PHE A 416 -8.81 32.53 -6.28
C PHE A 416 -8.11 31.81 -5.13
N ALA A 417 -7.94 30.47 -5.22
CA ALA A 417 -7.21 29.68 -4.24
C ALA A 417 -5.75 30.13 -4.14
N PHE A 418 -5.13 30.47 -5.25
CA PHE A 418 -3.77 31.00 -5.30
C PHE A 418 -3.64 32.33 -4.55
N LYS A 419 -4.49 33.29 -4.88
CA LYS A 419 -4.50 34.60 -4.21
C LYS A 419 -4.60 34.46 -2.70
N LYS A 420 -5.53 33.65 -2.23
CA LYS A 420 -5.74 33.40 -0.80
C LYS A 420 -4.52 32.77 -0.15
N SER A 421 -3.86 31.82 -0.84
CA SER A 421 -2.62 31.22 -0.35
C SER A 421 -1.48 32.21 -0.24
N VAL A 422 -1.32 33.08 -1.26
CA VAL A 422 -0.30 34.13 -1.22
C VAL A 422 -0.58 35.10 -0.07
N GLU A 423 -1.82 35.48 0.17
CA GLU A 423 -2.21 36.34 1.30
C GLU A 423 -1.93 35.69 2.65
N ASN A 424 -2.30 34.44 2.81
CA ASN A 424 -2.00 33.65 4.02
C ASN A 424 -0.49 33.56 4.26
N MET A 425 0.29 33.27 3.20
CA MET A 425 1.74 33.22 3.32
C MET A 425 2.33 34.57 3.74
N ILE A 426 1.90 35.66 3.13
CA ILE A 426 2.32 37.00 3.51
C ILE A 426 2.02 37.27 4.99
N GLY A 427 0.79 36.99 5.45
CA GLY A 427 0.39 37.15 6.85
C GLY A 427 1.28 36.34 7.79
N LYS A 428 1.60 35.10 7.42
CA LYS A 428 2.50 34.21 8.18
C LYS A 428 3.93 34.76 8.25
N TYR A 429 4.48 35.26 7.13
CA TYR A 429 5.80 35.88 7.11
C TYR A 429 5.83 37.16 7.98
N GLU A 430 4.81 38.00 7.90
CA GLU A 430 4.69 39.22 8.69
C GLU A 430 4.54 38.94 10.19
N ASN A 431 3.80 37.89 10.57
CA ASN A 431 3.69 37.46 11.96
C ASN A 431 5.07 37.01 12.49
N ILE A 432 5.81 36.17 11.77
CA ILE A 432 7.15 35.78 12.18
C ILE A 432 8.08 37.01 12.29
N LYS A 433 8.02 37.91 11.33
CA LYS A 433 8.80 39.15 11.36
C LYS A 433 8.53 39.97 12.65
N ARG A 434 7.26 40.05 13.09
CA ARG A 434 6.87 40.67 14.36
C ARG A 434 7.46 39.93 15.57
N PHE A 435 7.41 38.60 15.60
CA PHE A 435 8.00 37.81 16.68
C PHE A 435 9.53 37.98 16.77
N VAL A 436 10.22 37.90 15.64
CA VAL A 436 11.67 38.08 15.57
C VAL A 436 12.10 39.50 16.02
N ARG A 437 11.34 40.54 15.59
CA ARG A 437 11.62 41.94 15.97
C ARG A 437 11.31 42.24 17.44
N GLY A 438 10.14 41.75 17.93
CA GLY A 438 9.67 42.10 19.26
C GLY A 438 10.21 41.24 20.39
N ARG A 439 10.35 39.93 20.15
CA ARG A 439 10.74 38.96 21.18
C ARG A 439 12.05 38.22 20.91
N ASN A 440 12.66 38.40 19.74
CA ASN A 440 13.83 37.66 19.28
C ASN A 440 13.63 36.12 19.27
N TYR A 441 12.39 35.67 18.98
CA TYR A 441 11.96 34.26 18.94
C TYR A 441 11.56 33.83 17.57
N TYR A 442 11.81 32.51 17.25
CA TYR A 442 11.35 31.88 16.01
C TYR A 442 10.71 30.52 16.32
N PRO A 443 9.41 30.33 16.03
CA PRO A 443 8.71 29.07 16.29
C PRO A 443 8.97 28.06 15.18
N ILE A 444 9.32 26.82 15.53
CA ILE A 444 9.45 25.67 14.63
C ILE A 444 8.58 24.54 15.16
N TYR A 445 7.88 23.83 14.27
CA TYR A 445 7.17 22.63 14.65
C TYR A 445 8.16 21.49 14.95
N LYS A 446 8.06 20.87 16.13
CA LYS A 446 8.71 19.60 16.42
C LYS A 446 8.10 18.54 15.52
N ARG A 447 8.93 17.84 14.80
CA ARG A 447 8.43 16.85 13.85
C ARG A 447 8.26 15.49 14.50
N GLY A 448 6.97 15.16 14.78
CA GLY A 448 6.46 13.85 14.50
C GLY A 448 5.98 13.81 13.03
N ASP A 449 5.72 12.63 12.48
CA ASP A 449 5.31 12.39 11.11
C ASP A 449 4.29 13.40 10.58
N VAL A 450 4.77 14.30 9.75
CA VAL A 450 3.88 15.14 8.97
C VAL A 450 3.60 14.39 7.69
N ASN A 451 2.42 13.81 7.60
CA ASN A 451 1.92 13.30 6.34
C ASN A 451 1.64 14.51 5.45
N TYR A 452 2.50 14.76 4.46
CA TYR A 452 2.41 15.93 3.57
C TYR A 452 1.08 16.02 2.81
N GLU A 453 0.33 14.93 2.72
CA GLU A 453 -1.00 14.88 2.11
C GLU A 453 -2.09 15.51 2.97
N ASP A 454 -1.91 15.57 4.28
CA ASP A 454 -2.85 16.17 5.24
C ASP A 454 -2.57 17.65 5.53
N TYR A 455 -1.54 18.24 4.89
CA TYR A 455 -1.27 19.68 5.02
C TYR A 455 -2.32 20.48 4.26
N SER A 456 -3.45 20.71 4.91
CA SER A 456 -4.37 21.77 4.48
C SER A 456 -3.85 23.11 5.05
N ASP A 457 -3.96 24.19 4.28
CA ASP A 457 -3.67 25.56 4.77
C ASP A 457 -4.62 25.97 5.93
N ASP A 458 -5.65 25.17 6.21
CA ASP A 458 -6.61 25.35 7.29
C ASP A 458 -6.12 24.82 8.65
N ASP A 459 -4.96 24.14 8.72
CA ASP A 459 -4.30 23.90 9.99
C ASP A 459 -3.92 25.27 10.56
N ASN A 460 -4.85 25.78 11.34
CA ASN A 460 -4.76 27.02 12.07
C ASN A 460 -3.37 27.15 12.62
N ASP A 461 -2.61 28.10 12.05
CA ASP A 461 -1.47 28.67 12.77
C ASP A 461 -1.98 28.94 14.16
N ILE A 462 -1.50 28.16 15.10
CA ILE A 462 -1.75 28.41 16.51
C ILE A 462 -1.39 29.89 16.69
N MET A 463 -2.42 30.75 16.75
CA MET A 463 -2.23 32.09 17.27
C MET A 463 -1.58 31.83 18.61
N ILE A 464 -0.32 32.21 18.77
CA ILE A 464 0.38 32.19 20.02
C ILE A 464 -0.36 33.24 20.84
N LYS A 465 -1.49 32.81 21.43
CA LYS A 465 -2.20 33.60 22.43
C LYS A 465 -1.26 33.63 23.63
N ASP A 466 -0.93 34.84 23.98
CA ASP A 466 -0.24 35.13 25.25
C ASP A 466 -0.88 34.33 26.40
N ASN A 467 -0.23 33.24 26.82
CA ASN A 467 -0.18 32.73 28.17
C ASN A 467 0.29 31.27 28.22
N SER A 468 1.53 31.07 28.63
CA SER A 468 2.10 30.02 29.50
C SER A 468 1.53 28.57 29.44
N LYS A 469 1.06 28.03 28.33
CA LYS A 469 0.94 26.57 28.14
C LYS A 469 2.04 26.11 27.20
N LYS A 470 2.87 25.16 27.66
CA LYS A 470 3.78 24.40 26.80
C LYS A 470 2.96 23.86 25.64
N TYR A 471 3.18 24.40 24.45
CA TYR A 471 2.57 23.89 23.23
C TYR A 471 3.22 22.54 22.90
N GLU A 472 2.49 21.47 23.09
CA GLU A 472 2.87 20.16 22.56
C GLU A 472 3.08 20.32 21.04
N GLY A 473 4.30 20.02 20.57
CA GLY A 473 4.64 20.07 19.15
C GLY A 473 5.38 21.31 18.65
N LEU A 474 5.59 22.36 19.45
CA LEU A 474 6.38 23.53 19.04
C LEU A 474 7.73 23.60 19.75
N TYR A 475 8.78 23.97 19.03
CA TYR A 475 10.07 24.37 19.54
C TYR A 475 10.29 25.85 19.23
N ILE A 476 10.77 26.62 20.18
CA ILE A 476 11.03 28.05 19.99
C ILE A 476 12.55 28.27 20.00
N ILE A 477 13.09 28.73 18.88
CA ILE A 477 14.47 29.22 18.85
C ILE A 477 14.49 30.58 19.52
N GLU A 478 15.21 30.66 20.64
CA GLU A 478 15.47 31.91 21.33
C GLU A 478 16.74 32.58 20.78
N ASN A 479 16.85 33.90 20.96
CA ASN A 479 18.00 34.67 20.46
C ASN A 479 18.30 34.48 18.99
N VAL A 480 17.27 34.51 18.18
CA VAL A 480 17.29 34.20 16.73
C VAL A 480 18.43 34.89 15.98
N LYS A 481 18.73 36.16 16.32
CA LYS A 481 19.81 36.92 15.68
C LYS A 481 21.21 36.37 15.98
N GLU A 482 21.38 35.67 17.10
CA GLU A 482 22.62 34.99 17.47
C GLU A 482 22.74 33.61 16.86
N VAL A 483 21.62 32.92 16.71
CA VAL A 483 21.54 31.51 16.28
C VAL A 483 21.48 31.37 14.77
N LEU A 484 20.67 32.20 14.07
CA LEU A 484 20.54 32.16 12.61
C LEU A 484 21.56 33.07 11.92
N SER A 485 21.96 32.69 10.73
CA SER A 485 22.91 33.45 9.89
C SER A 485 22.26 34.73 9.32
N LYS A 486 23.08 35.67 8.83
CA LYS A 486 22.60 36.90 8.22
C LYS A 486 21.84 36.62 6.92
N GLU A 487 22.25 35.61 6.20
CA GLU A 487 21.63 35.17 4.93
C GLU A 487 20.17 34.79 5.13
N PHE A 488 19.81 34.22 6.30
CA PHE A 488 18.40 33.94 6.63
C PHE A 488 17.53 35.20 6.53
N PHE A 489 17.96 36.28 7.16
CA PHE A 489 17.14 37.52 7.20
C PHE A 489 17.06 38.17 5.83
N ILE A 490 18.11 38.11 5.02
CA ILE A 490 18.14 38.62 3.66
C ILE A 490 17.15 37.84 2.79
N ASP A 491 17.28 36.53 2.78
CA ASP A 491 16.42 35.65 2.00
C ASP A 491 14.96 35.68 2.46
N PHE A 492 14.71 35.82 3.77
CA PHE A 492 13.37 35.96 4.35
C PHE A 492 12.67 37.26 3.90
N GLU A 493 13.36 38.40 3.91
CA GLU A 493 12.81 39.66 3.41
C GLU A 493 12.61 39.60 1.89
N ASN A 494 13.47 38.94 1.15
CA ASN A 494 13.34 38.74 -0.26
C ASN A 494 12.12 37.89 -0.62
N ASP A 495 11.90 36.77 0.09
CA ASP A 495 10.70 35.93 -0.05
C ASP A 495 9.42 36.76 0.16
N LEU A 496 9.40 37.57 1.24
CA LEU A 496 8.26 38.44 1.55
C LEU A 496 8.01 39.47 0.48
N LYS A 497 9.08 40.07 -0.10
CA LYS A 497 9.00 41.01 -1.21
C LYS A 497 8.39 40.36 -2.43
N ILE A 498 8.87 39.19 -2.84
CA ILE A 498 8.36 38.42 -3.99
C ILE A 498 6.87 38.10 -3.82
N LEU A 499 6.46 37.61 -2.64
CA LEU A 499 5.06 37.31 -2.38
C LEU A 499 4.17 38.56 -2.48
N LYS A 500 4.63 39.73 -2.01
CA LYS A 500 3.90 40.99 -2.13
C LYS A 500 3.82 41.49 -3.59
N GLU A 501 4.87 41.32 -4.38
CA GLU A 501 4.86 41.60 -5.82
C GLU A 501 3.85 40.71 -6.54
N ILE A 502 3.87 39.38 -6.27
CA ILE A 502 2.90 38.45 -6.85
C ILE A 502 1.48 38.85 -6.46
N LYS A 503 1.23 39.15 -5.17
CA LYS A 503 -0.09 39.64 -4.75
C LYS A 503 -0.55 40.84 -5.56
N LYS A 504 0.30 41.85 -5.70
CA LYS A 504 -0.03 43.09 -6.47
C LYS A 504 -0.36 42.79 -7.93
N TYR A 505 0.35 41.88 -8.57
CA TYR A 505 0.08 41.52 -9.97
C TYR A 505 -1.27 40.84 -10.16
N TRP A 506 -1.72 40.05 -9.21
CA TRP A 506 -2.96 39.27 -9.29
C TRP A 506 -4.15 39.97 -8.60
N GLU A 507 -3.95 41.09 -7.90
CA GLU A 507 -4.99 41.75 -7.09
C GLU A 507 -6.22 42.11 -7.90
N ASN A 508 -6.02 42.73 -9.09
CA ASN A 508 -7.08 43.22 -9.96
C ASN A 508 -7.61 42.19 -10.97
N ILE A 509 -7.22 40.91 -10.85
CA ILE A 509 -7.72 39.87 -11.73
C ILE A 509 -8.96 39.25 -11.08
N GLY A 510 -10.13 39.55 -11.62
CA GLY A 510 -11.41 39.01 -11.15
C GLY A 510 -11.90 37.82 -11.99
N ILE A 511 -13.13 37.36 -11.69
CA ILE A 511 -13.79 36.24 -12.35
C ILE A 511 -13.96 36.47 -13.88
N GLU A 512 -14.12 37.74 -14.29
CA GLU A 512 -14.28 38.11 -15.67
C GLU A 512 -13.09 37.79 -16.57
N LYS A 513 -11.93 37.53 -15.98
CA LYS A 513 -10.71 37.06 -16.66
C LYS A 513 -10.40 35.59 -16.47
N ASP A 514 -11.20 34.84 -15.67
CA ASP A 514 -10.99 33.42 -15.44
C ASP A 514 -11.51 32.57 -16.60
N LYS A 515 -10.69 32.37 -17.61
CA LYS A 515 -11.00 31.55 -18.80
C LYS A 515 -11.34 30.10 -18.44
N LYS A 516 -10.75 29.53 -17.36
CA LYS A 516 -11.06 28.19 -16.87
C LYS A 516 -12.51 28.10 -16.40
N PHE A 517 -12.96 29.07 -15.62
CA PHE A 517 -14.34 29.13 -15.17
C PHE A 517 -15.33 29.32 -16.34
N PHE A 518 -15.02 30.18 -17.30
CA PHE A 518 -15.87 30.35 -18.49
C PHE A 518 -15.99 29.06 -19.29
N LYS A 519 -14.88 28.33 -19.46
CA LYS A 519 -14.92 27.01 -20.12
C LYS A 519 -15.78 26.01 -19.36
N LEU A 520 -15.67 25.98 -18.03
CA LEU A 520 -16.55 25.16 -17.20
C LEU A 520 -18.02 25.54 -17.38
N LYS A 521 -18.34 26.84 -17.41
CA LYS A 521 -19.70 27.35 -17.60
C LYS A 521 -20.29 26.86 -18.92
N GLU A 522 -19.53 26.93 -20.02
CA GLU A 522 -19.95 26.44 -21.33
C GLU A 522 -20.26 24.95 -21.31
N GLU A 523 -19.36 24.13 -20.72
CA GLU A 523 -19.55 22.69 -20.64
C GLU A 523 -20.75 22.30 -19.75
N LEU A 524 -20.96 22.98 -18.63
CA LEU A 524 -22.11 22.72 -17.76
C LEU A 524 -23.44 23.00 -18.48
N LYS A 525 -23.53 24.09 -19.27
CA LYS A 525 -24.71 24.38 -20.10
C LYS A 525 -24.93 23.31 -21.16
N LYS A 526 -23.87 22.82 -21.77
CA LYS A 526 -23.91 21.77 -22.80
C LYS A 526 -24.41 20.46 -22.22
N PHE A 527 -23.85 20.00 -21.08
CA PHE A 527 -24.27 18.76 -20.44
C PHE A 527 -25.73 18.77 -20.05
N LYS A 528 -26.25 19.89 -19.59
CA LYS A 528 -27.66 20.01 -19.22
C LYS A 528 -28.59 19.94 -20.41
N LYS A 529 -28.18 20.49 -21.56
CA LYS A 529 -28.93 20.40 -22.80
C LYS A 529 -28.96 18.99 -23.40
N GLU A 530 -27.85 18.26 -23.28
CA GLU A 530 -27.71 16.92 -23.87
C GLU A 530 -28.34 15.82 -23.00
N ASN A 531 -28.41 15.98 -21.70
CA ASN A 531 -28.78 14.91 -20.75
C ASN A 531 -29.48 15.42 -19.48
N ASP A 532 -30.77 15.64 -19.54
CA ASP A 532 -31.54 16.19 -18.43
C ASP A 532 -31.56 15.39 -17.14
N LYS A 533 -31.35 14.08 -17.18
CA LYS A 533 -31.45 13.19 -16.01
C LYS A 533 -30.12 12.95 -15.29
N ARG A 534 -28.96 13.27 -15.89
CA ARG A 534 -27.66 13.02 -15.27
C ARG A 534 -27.31 14.12 -14.30
N LYS A 535 -26.93 13.71 -13.08
CA LYS A 535 -26.36 14.62 -12.10
C LYS A 535 -24.85 14.75 -12.35
N ILE A 536 -24.30 15.90 -12.00
CA ILE A 536 -22.91 16.30 -12.26
C ILE A 536 -22.18 16.43 -10.94
N ILE A 537 -20.93 15.97 -10.87
CA ILE A 537 -20.05 16.20 -9.74
C ILE A 537 -18.80 16.92 -10.22
N ILE A 538 -18.46 18.03 -9.57
CA ILE A 538 -17.20 18.73 -9.73
C ILE A 538 -16.32 18.44 -8.53
N PHE A 539 -15.15 17.88 -8.77
CA PHE A 539 -14.12 17.71 -7.76
C PHE A 539 -12.99 18.72 -7.91
N SER A 540 -12.56 19.27 -6.78
CA SER A 540 -11.34 20.04 -6.65
C SER A 540 -10.58 19.57 -5.40
N GLU A 541 -9.25 19.64 -5.45
CA GLU A 541 -8.41 19.30 -4.30
C GLU A 541 -8.52 20.34 -3.18
N PHE A 542 -8.83 21.61 -3.55
CA PHE A 542 -8.78 22.74 -2.64
C PHE A 542 -10.17 23.26 -2.28
N LYS A 543 -10.42 23.43 -0.97
CA LYS A 543 -11.66 24.01 -0.44
C LYS A 543 -11.93 25.41 -1.00
N ASP A 544 -10.89 26.23 -1.09
CA ASP A 544 -11.03 27.60 -1.62
C ASP A 544 -11.52 27.62 -3.07
N THR A 545 -11.10 26.66 -3.88
CA THR A 545 -11.62 26.49 -5.25
C THR A 545 -13.08 26.03 -5.25
N VAL A 546 -13.45 25.10 -4.34
CA VAL A 546 -14.84 24.64 -4.17
C VAL A 546 -15.73 25.82 -3.77
N ASP A 547 -15.31 26.64 -2.81
CA ASP A 547 -16.03 27.82 -2.35
C ASP A 547 -16.19 28.82 -3.50
N TYR A 548 -15.13 29.12 -4.24
CA TYR A 548 -15.13 29.99 -5.39
C TYR A 548 -16.10 29.51 -6.48
N LEU A 549 -16.04 28.24 -6.86
CA LEU A 549 -16.92 27.68 -7.89
C LEU A 549 -18.39 27.71 -7.45
N TYR A 550 -18.67 27.33 -6.21
CA TYR A 550 -20.02 27.35 -5.67
C TYR A 550 -20.61 28.76 -5.68
N GLU A 551 -19.90 29.75 -5.15
CA GLU A 551 -20.34 31.14 -5.13
C GLU A 551 -20.54 31.71 -6.53
N SER A 552 -19.61 31.37 -7.45
CA SER A 552 -19.68 31.87 -8.84
C SER A 552 -20.85 31.26 -9.61
N ILE A 553 -21.16 30.01 -9.40
CA ILE A 553 -22.30 29.33 -10.04
C ILE A 553 -23.61 29.76 -9.40
N CYS A 554 -23.67 30.00 -8.10
CA CYS A 554 -24.86 30.51 -7.43
C CYS A 554 -25.21 31.95 -7.86
N LYS A 555 -24.22 32.79 -8.20
CA LYS A 555 -24.41 34.16 -8.72
C LYS A 555 -24.87 34.18 -10.18
N ASP A 556 -24.69 33.10 -10.92
CA ASP A 556 -25.15 32.96 -12.29
C ASP A 556 -26.60 32.46 -12.27
N GLU A 557 -27.58 33.32 -12.52
CA GLU A 557 -29.01 33.02 -12.42
C GLU A 557 -29.40 31.81 -13.27
N GLU A 558 -28.86 31.66 -14.47
CA GLU A 558 -29.15 30.57 -15.38
C GLU A 558 -28.62 29.23 -14.85
N LEU A 559 -27.33 29.17 -14.45
CA LEU A 559 -26.71 27.95 -13.92
C LEU A 559 -27.31 27.56 -12.57
N ASN A 560 -27.60 28.54 -11.72
CA ASN A 560 -28.20 28.27 -10.41
C ASN A 560 -29.59 27.64 -10.56
N TYR A 561 -30.41 28.21 -11.46
CA TYR A 561 -31.75 27.66 -11.76
C TYR A 561 -31.69 26.24 -12.36
N LEU A 562 -30.81 26.04 -13.35
CA LEU A 562 -30.69 24.75 -14.09
C LEU A 562 -30.11 23.62 -13.26
N LEU A 563 -29.15 23.91 -12.40
CA LEU A 563 -28.29 22.88 -11.77
C LEU A 563 -28.55 22.74 -10.27
N LYS A 564 -29.12 23.76 -9.61
CA LYS A 564 -29.31 23.78 -8.15
C LYS A 564 -28.07 23.24 -7.43
N PRO A 565 -26.99 24.00 -7.33
CA PRO A 565 -25.72 23.50 -6.83
C PRO A 565 -25.75 23.21 -5.34
N LEU A 566 -25.15 22.07 -4.96
CA LEU A 566 -24.91 21.69 -3.58
C LEU A 566 -23.39 21.71 -3.32
N LYS A 567 -22.95 22.35 -2.25
CA LYS A 567 -21.56 22.34 -1.82
C LYS A 567 -21.35 21.34 -0.68
N SER A 568 -20.29 20.54 -0.79
CA SER A 568 -19.86 19.68 0.31
C SER A 568 -18.36 19.73 0.48
N VAL A 569 -17.93 20.22 1.63
CA VAL A 569 -16.54 20.22 2.12
C VAL A 569 -16.53 19.40 3.41
N ALA A 570 -15.42 19.30 4.09
CA ALA A 570 -15.22 18.48 5.29
C ALA A 570 -16.29 18.60 6.38
N ASP A 571 -17.32 19.42 6.18
CA ASP A 571 -18.38 19.67 7.15
C ASP A 571 -19.46 18.59 7.09
N SER A 572 -19.72 17.95 8.22
CA SER A 572 -20.65 16.83 8.36
C SER A 572 -22.12 17.15 8.09
N LYS A 573 -22.52 18.43 8.18
CA LYS A 573 -23.93 18.85 8.10
C LYS A 573 -24.62 18.51 6.77
N ASN A 574 -23.86 18.52 5.65
CA ASN A 574 -24.42 18.28 4.32
C ASN A 574 -24.29 16.83 3.84
N ARG A 575 -23.72 15.94 4.64
CA ARG A 575 -23.44 14.55 4.21
C ARG A 575 -24.71 13.75 3.95
N GLU A 576 -25.72 13.93 4.79
CA GLU A 576 -27.01 13.27 4.62
C GLU A 576 -27.78 13.78 3.41
N THR A 577 -27.76 15.10 3.18
CA THR A 577 -28.34 15.71 1.98
C THR A 577 -27.66 15.20 0.71
N VAL A 578 -26.31 15.06 0.73
CA VAL A 578 -25.57 14.48 -0.38
C VAL A 578 -26.00 13.03 -0.62
N LYS A 579 -26.10 12.21 0.43
CA LYS A 579 -26.58 10.82 0.32
C LYS A 579 -27.98 10.79 -0.26
N ALA A 580 -28.94 11.54 0.28
CA ALA A 580 -30.31 11.58 -0.20
C ALA A 580 -30.41 11.92 -1.69
N ASN A 581 -29.55 12.84 -2.17
CA ASN A 581 -29.61 13.31 -3.56
C ASN A 581 -28.75 12.50 -4.52
N PHE A 582 -27.65 11.88 -4.09
CA PHE A 582 -26.65 11.29 -4.98
C PHE A 582 -26.38 9.79 -4.78
N ASP A 583 -26.85 9.18 -3.68
CA ASP A 583 -26.69 7.75 -3.40
C ASP A 583 -27.91 6.95 -3.90
N ALA A 584 -27.67 6.01 -4.82
CA ALA A 584 -28.69 5.13 -5.35
C ALA A 584 -28.94 3.89 -4.46
N SER A 585 -28.11 3.64 -3.45
CA SER A 585 -28.27 2.51 -2.54
C SER A 585 -29.32 2.76 -1.46
N LEU A 586 -29.72 4.01 -1.26
CA LEU A 586 -30.80 4.36 -0.35
C LEU A 586 -32.14 3.84 -0.84
N GLU A 587 -33.03 3.50 0.08
CA GLU A 587 -34.43 3.21 -0.20
C GLU A 587 -35.08 4.36 -1.01
N GLU A 588 -35.87 4.05 -2.02
CA GLU A 588 -36.43 5.05 -2.94
C GLU A 588 -37.20 6.15 -2.19
N ARG A 589 -37.86 5.84 -1.09
CA ARG A 589 -38.62 6.81 -0.22
C ARG A 589 -37.68 7.83 0.46
N LYS A 590 -36.42 7.52 0.61
CA LYS A 590 -35.39 8.40 1.23
C LYS A 590 -34.58 9.16 0.20
N GLN A 591 -34.83 8.89 -1.10
CA GLN A 591 -34.13 9.56 -2.18
C GLN A 591 -34.80 10.89 -2.53
N GLU A 592 -33.98 11.92 -2.64
CA GLU A 592 -34.37 13.26 -3.07
C GLU A 592 -33.79 13.56 -4.45
N SER A 593 -34.33 14.56 -5.14
CA SER A 593 -33.85 15.01 -6.45
C SER A 593 -33.86 16.53 -6.55
N GLU A 594 -33.53 17.18 -5.44
CA GLU A 594 -33.48 18.63 -5.38
C GLU A 594 -32.26 19.19 -6.08
N TYR A 595 -31.09 18.58 -5.90
CA TYR A 595 -29.80 19.05 -6.40
C TYR A 595 -29.32 18.23 -7.60
N PHE A 596 -28.83 18.93 -8.64
CA PHE A 596 -28.29 18.31 -9.87
C PHE A 596 -26.76 18.46 -10.00
N LEU A 597 -26.16 19.41 -9.31
CA LEU A 597 -24.72 19.65 -9.29
C LEU A 597 -24.19 19.54 -7.86
N LEU A 598 -23.18 18.69 -7.68
CA LEU A 598 -22.41 18.61 -6.44
C LEU A 598 -21.01 19.18 -6.68
N ILE A 599 -20.58 20.12 -5.86
CA ILE A 599 -19.22 20.68 -5.89
C ILE A 599 -18.53 20.29 -4.59
N SER A 600 -17.45 19.51 -4.68
CA SER A 600 -16.83 18.93 -3.49
C SER A 600 -15.32 18.84 -3.58
N THR A 601 -14.72 18.76 -2.40
CA THR A 601 -13.33 18.34 -2.28
C THR A 601 -13.23 16.80 -2.25
N ASP A 602 -12.00 16.27 -2.28
CA ASP A 602 -11.72 14.83 -2.12
C ASP A 602 -12.20 14.25 -0.79
N THR A 603 -12.69 15.09 0.13
CA THR A 603 -13.30 14.62 1.38
C THR A 603 -14.50 13.72 1.18
N LEU A 604 -15.28 13.91 0.11
CA LEU A 604 -16.37 13.02 -0.29
C LEU A 604 -15.91 11.84 -1.14
N SER A 605 -14.68 11.86 -1.65
CA SER A 605 -14.14 10.69 -2.36
C SER A 605 -13.91 9.50 -1.43
N GLU A 606 -14.04 9.67 -0.11
CA GLU A 606 -13.96 8.62 0.90
C GLU A 606 -15.31 8.48 1.62
N GLY A 607 -15.92 7.29 1.57
CA GLY A 607 -17.05 6.90 2.43
C GLY A 607 -18.48 7.25 1.97
N VAL A 608 -18.71 7.88 0.82
CA VAL A 608 -20.06 8.17 0.28
C VAL A 608 -20.23 7.59 -1.12
N ASN A 609 -21.39 7.02 -1.41
CA ASN A 609 -21.74 6.52 -2.74
C ASN A 609 -22.40 7.64 -3.55
N LEU A 610 -22.04 7.75 -4.81
CA LEU A 610 -22.51 8.84 -5.67
C LEU A 610 -23.04 8.33 -7.02
N HIS A 611 -23.65 7.15 -7.02
CA HIS A 611 -24.07 6.43 -8.24
C HIS A 611 -25.13 7.17 -9.09
N ARG A 612 -25.88 8.10 -8.50
CA ARG A 612 -26.88 8.89 -9.23
C ARG A 612 -26.27 10.02 -10.07
N ALA A 613 -24.93 10.17 -10.02
CA ALA A 613 -24.21 11.04 -10.90
C ALA A 613 -23.69 10.25 -12.12
N GLY A 614 -23.81 10.84 -13.30
CA GLY A 614 -23.32 10.23 -14.54
C GLY A 614 -22.18 11.00 -15.18
N ILE A 615 -21.82 12.15 -14.59
CA ILE A 615 -20.75 13.05 -15.11
C ILE A 615 -19.83 13.44 -13.94
N ILE A 616 -18.53 13.23 -14.12
CA ILE A 616 -17.47 13.73 -13.23
C ILE A 616 -16.67 14.79 -13.95
N ILE A 617 -16.43 15.89 -13.27
CA ILE A 617 -15.54 16.95 -13.71
C ILE A 617 -14.42 17.08 -12.68
N ASN A 618 -13.19 16.75 -13.07
CA ASN A 618 -12.00 17.08 -12.31
C ASN A 618 -11.56 18.48 -12.70
N TYR A 619 -11.96 19.46 -11.89
CA TYR A 619 -11.61 20.87 -12.14
C TYR A 619 -10.12 21.12 -11.98
N ASP A 620 -9.51 20.43 -11.03
CA ASP A 620 -8.07 20.22 -10.93
C ASP A 620 -7.75 18.75 -10.80
N ILE A 621 -6.54 18.40 -11.17
CA ILE A 621 -6.09 17.03 -11.16
C ILE A 621 -5.14 16.85 -9.97
N PRO A 622 -5.48 15.99 -9.01
CA PRO A 622 -4.64 15.76 -7.84
C PRO A 622 -3.28 15.18 -8.24
N TYR A 623 -2.25 15.51 -7.46
CA TYR A 623 -0.90 14.98 -7.66
C TYR A 623 -0.88 13.44 -7.62
N ASN A 624 -1.72 12.87 -6.74
CA ASN A 624 -1.86 11.44 -6.61
C ASN A 624 -2.96 10.92 -7.54
N PRO A 625 -2.65 10.13 -8.57
CA PRO A 625 -3.63 9.57 -9.50
C PRO A 625 -4.65 8.66 -8.80
N THR A 626 -4.28 8.07 -7.67
CA THR A 626 -5.18 7.28 -6.82
C THR A 626 -6.46 8.03 -6.47
N ARG A 627 -6.36 9.34 -6.22
CA ARG A 627 -7.53 10.16 -5.89
C ARG A 627 -8.51 10.26 -7.06
N VAL A 628 -8.01 10.33 -8.30
CA VAL A 628 -8.89 10.32 -9.50
C VAL A 628 -9.60 8.97 -9.61
N ILE A 629 -8.89 7.87 -9.40
CA ILE A 629 -9.47 6.51 -9.36
C ILE A 629 -10.54 6.42 -8.27
N GLN A 630 -10.26 6.93 -7.09
CA GLN A 630 -11.22 6.97 -5.98
C GLN A 630 -12.46 7.82 -6.32
N ARG A 631 -12.29 9.00 -6.95
CA ARG A 631 -13.40 9.84 -7.44
C ARG A 631 -14.30 9.07 -8.40
N VAL A 632 -13.72 8.44 -9.43
CA VAL A 632 -14.46 7.62 -10.41
C VAL A 632 -15.12 6.41 -9.74
N GLY A 633 -14.42 5.75 -8.85
CA GLY A 633 -14.93 4.60 -8.08
C GLY A 633 -16.13 4.93 -7.17
N ARG A 634 -16.43 6.22 -6.88
CA ARG A 634 -17.64 6.62 -6.13
C ARG A 634 -18.89 6.59 -6.98
N ILE A 635 -18.77 6.79 -8.28
CA ILE A 635 -19.88 6.74 -9.23
C ILE A 635 -19.98 5.33 -9.84
N ASN A 636 -18.85 4.75 -10.23
CA ASN A 636 -18.79 3.44 -10.85
C ASN A 636 -18.60 2.34 -9.79
N ARG A 637 -19.69 1.96 -9.14
CA ARG A 637 -19.73 0.86 -8.18
C ARG A 637 -20.53 -0.33 -8.72
N ILE A 638 -20.26 -1.50 -8.17
CA ILE A 638 -21.05 -2.69 -8.44
C ILE A 638 -22.46 -2.49 -7.89
N GLY A 639 -23.48 -2.83 -8.70
CA GLY A 639 -24.88 -2.70 -8.28
C GLY A 639 -25.82 -2.45 -9.46
N LYS A 640 -26.85 -1.62 -9.25
CA LYS A 640 -27.85 -1.28 -10.28
C LYS A 640 -27.24 -0.26 -11.26
N LYS A 641 -27.16 -0.63 -12.52
CA LYS A 641 -26.76 0.27 -13.61
C LYS A 641 -27.85 1.35 -13.79
N LEU A 642 -27.49 2.61 -13.56
CA LEU A 642 -28.41 3.74 -13.73
C LEU A 642 -28.23 4.44 -15.08
N PHE A 643 -27.02 4.38 -15.63
CA PHE A 643 -26.68 5.01 -16.90
C PHE A 643 -25.89 4.03 -17.74
N ASP A 644 -26.08 4.07 -19.07
CA ASP A 644 -25.29 3.25 -19.97
C ASP A 644 -23.81 3.61 -19.94
N LYS A 645 -23.52 4.92 -19.86
CA LYS A 645 -22.15 5.44 -19.86
C LYS A 645 -21.95 6.51 -18.78
N ILE A 646 -20.77 6.49 -18.17
CA ILE A 646 -20.27 7.54 -17.26
C ILE A 646 -19.27 8.39 -18.03
N TYR A 647 -19.36 9.71 -17.88
CA TYR A 647 -18.48 10.66 -18.53
C TYR A 647 -17.49 11.28 -17.52
N ILE A 648 -16.23 11.32 -17.90
CA ILE A 648 -15.14 11.93 -17.10
C ILE A 648 -14.57 13.09 -17.89
N HIS A 649 -14.50 14.26 -17.26
CA HIS A 649 -13.98 15.48 -17.82
C HIS A 649 -12.84 16.04 -16.97
N ASN A 650 -11.68 16.29 -17.60
CA ASN A 650 -10.49 16.76 -16.92
C ASN A 650 -10.10 18.14 -17.48
N PHE A 651 -9.95 19.14 -16.61
CA PHE A 651 -9.54 20.48 -16.99
C PHE A 651 -8.03 20.64 -16.91
N ILE A 652 -7.40 21.08 -17.99
CA ILE A 652 -5.95 21.28 -18.10
C ILE A 652 -5.67 22.62 -18.79
N PRO A 653 -4.73 23.45 -18.30
CA PRO A 653 -4.34 24.66 -19.00
C PRO A 653 -3.66 24.33 -20.34
N ARG A 654 -4.08 24.98 -21.42
CA ARG A 654 -3.39 24.94 -22.71
C ARG A 654 -2.20 25.87 -22.63
N LEU A 655 -1.02 25.30 -22.58
CA LEU A 655 0.22 26.03 -22.62
C LEU A 655 0.62 26.22 -24.09
N GLU A 656 0.38 27.41 -24.65
CA GLU A 656 0.90 27.76 -25.96
C GLU A 656 2.42 27.82 -25.92
N ALA A 657 3.06 27.10 -26.83
CA ALA A 657 4.50 27.13 -27.01
C ALA A 657 4.88 28.47 -27.65
N GLN A 658 5.22 29.48 -26.87
CA GLN A 658 6.06 30.54 -27.36
C GLN A 658 7.48 29.99 -27.52
N LYS A 659 8.04 30.12 -28.74
CA LYS A 659 9.29 29.54 -29.19
C LYS A 659 10.54 29.90 -28.38
N ASP A 660 10.46 30.86 -27.47
CA ASP A 660 11.59 31.43 -26.73
C ASP A 660 11.60 31.12 -25.21
N ILE A 661 10.59 30.44 -24.69
CA ILE A 661 10.58 30.02 -23.25
C ILE A 661 11.09 28.62 -23.16
N LYS A 662 12.15 28.41 -22.37
CA LYS A 662 12.84 27.13 -22.14
C LYS A 662 11.81 25.98 -22.00
N ASN A 663 11.56 25.28 -23.10
CA ASN A 663 10.60 24.16 -23.24
C ASN A 663 10.71 23.09 -22.14
N TRP A 664 11.85 23.00 -21.47
CA TRP A 664 12.16 22.03 -20.45
C TRP A 664 11.41 22.27 -19.14
N GLN A 665 11.27 23.52 -18.67
CA GLN A 665 10.59 23.82 -17.41
C GLN A 665 9.09 23.59 -17.51
N ILE A 666 8.51 23.93 -18.66
CA ILE A 666 7.10 23.71 -18.97
C ILE A 666 6.81 22.22 -19.17
N SER A 667 7.74 21.49 -19.78
CA SER A 667 7.63 20.03 -19.95
C SER A 667 7.72 19.30 -18.61
N ASN A 668 8.61 19.69 -17.71
CA ASN A 668 8.70 19.09 -16.37
C ASN A 668 7.47 19.41 -15.51
N PHE A 669 6.92 20.61 -15.65
CA PHE A 669 5.70 20.98 -14.97
C PHE A 669 4.49 20.21 -15.53
N LYS A 670 4.31 20.16 -16.85
CA LYS A 670 3.34 19.28 -17.51
C LYS A 670 3.52 17.83 -17.08
N LEU A 671 4.75 17.37 -16.95
CA LEU A 671 5.07 16.01 -16.53
C LEU A 671 4.69 15.74 -15.07
N THR A 672 4.90 16.69 -14.17
CA THR A 672 4.44 16.59 -12.79
C THR A 672 2.92 16.51 -12.73
N LEU A 673 2.23 17.33 -13.51
CA LEU A 673 0.79 17.33 -13.61
C LEU A 673 0.24 16.05 -14.26
N ILE A 674 0.90 15.58 -15.27
CA ILE A 674 0.52 14.41 -16.05
C ILE A 674 0.91 13.11 -15.32
N ASN A 675 2.05 13.04 -14.61
CA ASN A 675 2.41 11.92 -13.74
C ASN A 675 1.43 11.70 -12.59
N SER A 676 0.68 12.73 -12.23
CA SER A 676 -0.40 12.64 -11.26
C SER A 676 -1.71 12.08 -11.83
N ILE A 677 -1.87 11.98 -13.15
CA ILE A 677 -3.15 11.62 -13.80
C ILE A 677 -3.24 10.12 -14.16
N PHE A 678 -2.12 9.44 -14.39
CA PHE A 678 -2.07 8.21 -15.19
C PHE A 678 -1.59 6.96 -14.46
N GLY A 679 -2.10 6.73 -13.27
CA GLY A 679 -2.11 5.41 -12.66
C GLY A 679 -3.47 4.74 -12.87
N ASN A 680 -3.50 3.88 -13.72
CA ASN A 680 -4.31 2.74 -14.15
C ASN A 680 -5.60 2.32 -13.48
N ASP A 681 -6.43 1.78 -14.31
CA ASP A 681 -7.52 0.82 -14.20
C ASP A 681 -8.93 1.29 -14.57
N THR A 682 -9.03 2.34 -15.26
CA THR A 682 -10.19 2.66 -16.07
C THR A 682 -9.68 3.35 -17.31
N LYS A 683 -10.36 3.25 -18.44
CA LYS A 683 -10.15 4.13 -19.57
C LYS A 683 -10.32 5.59 -19.15
N ILE A 684 -9.32 6.11 -18.40
CA ILE A 684 -9.41 7.46 -17.80
C ILE A 684 -8.86 8.51 -18.77
N LEU A 685 -8.24 8.08 -19.91
CA LEU A 685 -7.52 8.98 -20.81
C LEU A 685 -7.44 8.50 -22.26
N GLN A 686 -7.32 9.49 -23.16
CA GLN A 686 -7.39 9.31 -24.61
C GLN A 686 -6.11 8.82 -25.30
N LYS A 687 -6.31 8.17 -26.46
CA LYS A 687 -5.31 7.94 -27.50
C LYS A 687 -5.13 9.20 -28.34
N ASP A 688 -3.98 9.87 -28.23
CA ASP A 688 -3.45 10.71 -29.29
C ASP A 688 -1.93 10.79 -29.26
N ASP A 689 -1.30 10.71 -30.42
CA ASP A 689 0.13 10.49 -30.65
C ASP A 689 1.06 11.61 -30.13
N GLU A 690 0.59 12.83 -29.98
CA GLU A 690 1.36 13.96 -29.43
C GLU A 690 1.52 13.89 -27.91
N ILE A 691 0.61 13.24 -27.23
CA ILE A 691 0.71 12.99 -25.80
C ILE A 691 1.70 11.84 -25.52
N ASN A 692 1.92 10.94 -26.46
CA ASN A 692 2.82 9.80 -26.33
C ASN A 692 4.29 10.16 -26.07
N SER A 693 4.79 11.29 -26.54
CA SER A 693 6.14 11.77 -26.21
C SER A 693 6.30 12.25 -24.76
N LEU A 694 5.21 12.74 -24.16
CA LEU A 694 5.11 13.08 -22.75
C LEU A 694 4.84 11.85 -21.85
N PHE A 695 4.21 10.80 -22.41
CA PHE A 695 3.88 9.55 -21.72
C PHE A 695 5.06 8.65 -21.42
N SER A 696 6.19 8.83 -22.06
CA SER A 696 7.38 8.03 -21.80
C SER A 696 7.96 8.22 -20.39
N LEU A 697 7.80 9.39 -19.80
CA LEU A 697 8.17 9.66 -18.42
C LEU A 697 7.09 9.20 -17.41
N LYS A 698 5.86 8.97 -17.87
CA LYS A 698 4.72 8.49 -17.06
C LYS A 698 4.76 7.01 -16.73
N ARG A 699 5.61 6.26 -17.36
CA ARG A 699 5.78 4.84 -17.07
C ARG A 699 6.57 4.56 -15.80
N GLU A 700 7.05 5.56 -15.10
CA GLU A 700 7.35 5.37 -13.68
C GLU A 700 6.08 5.01 -12.87
N ALA A 701 4.93 5.58 -13.25
CA ALA A 701 3.61 5.09 -12.82
C ALA A 701 3.19 3.81 -13.56
N GLY A 702 3.67 3.56 -14.77
CA GLY A 702 3.30 2.45 -15.63
C GLY A 702 3.74 1.07 -15.18
N ILE A 703 4.76 0.97 -14.30
CA ILE A 703 5.04 -0.29 -13.60
C ILE A 703 3.79 -0.79 -12.85
N PHE A 704 2.97 0.14 -12.39
CA PHE A 704 1.76 -0.14 -11.65
C PHE A 704 0.54 -0.38 -12.54
N SER A 705 0.52 0.16 -13.78
CA SER A 705 -0.57 -0.05 -14.75
C SER A 705 -0.66 -1.45 -15.25
N ASP A 706 0.47 -2.02 -15.48
CA ASP A 706 0.54 -3.36 -16.03
C ASP A 706 0.24 -4.43 -14.97
N LEU A 707 0.46 -4.11 -13.68
CA LEU A 707 -0.07 -4.91 -12.57
C LEU A 707 -1.60 -4.90 -12.50
N GLU A 708 -2.23 -3.87 -13.04
CA GLU A 708 -3.68 -3.69 -13.00
C GLU A 708 -4.39 -4.33 -14.21
N ASN A 709 -3.69 -4.52 -15.32
CA ASN A 709 -4.21 -5.14 -16.53
C ASN A 709 -3.97 -6.65 -16.61
N ASP A 710 -3.10 -7.23 -15.77
CA ASP A 710 -2.92 -8.69 -15.73
C ASP A 710 -4.08 -9.32 -14.92
N ILE A 711 -4.73 -10.30 -15.51
CA ILE A 711 -5.75 -11.16 -14.88
C ILE A 711 -5.17 -11.75 -13.59
N SER A 712 -5.97 -11.81 -12.53
CA SER A 712 -5.56 -12.44 -11.27
C SER A 712 -5.04 -13.86 -11.55
N TRP A 713 -3.86 -14.18 -10.99
CA TRP A 713 -3.14 -15.43 -11.30
C TRP A 713 -3.99 -16.68 -11.07
N ASP A 714 -4.92 -16.65 -10.14
CA ASP A 714 -5.74 -17.78 -9.73
C ASP A 714 -6.95 -18.02 -10.67
N ILE A 715 -7.36 -17.03 -11.45
CA ILE A 715 -8.55 -17.14 -12.33
C ILE A 715 -8.35 -18.24 -13.38
N GLU A 716 -7.20 -18.28 -14.04
CA GLU A 716 -6.90 -19.31 -15.04
C GLU A 716 -6.97 -20.72 -14.43
N TYR A 717 -6.35 -20.90 -13.25
CA TYR A 717 -6.31 -22.21 -12.58
C TYR A 717 -7.65 -22.57 -11.96
N ARG A 718 -8.41 -21.59 -11.50
CA ARG A 718 -9.78 -21.76 -11.00
C ARG A 718 -10.73 -22.19 -12.14
N GLU A 719 -10.57 -21.66 -13.34
CA GLU A 719 -11.34 -22.13 -14.50
C GLU A 719 -11.00 -23.58 -14.85
N ILE A 720 -9.73 -23.99 -14.74
CA ILE A 720 -9.32 -25.38 -14.94
C ILE A 720 -9.95 -26.28 -13.87
N TYR A 721 -9.94 -25.85 -12.61
CA TYR A 721 -10.62 -26.58 -11.53
C TYR A 721 -12.12 -26.71 -11.76
N ASN A 722 -12.79 -25.67 -12.23
CA ASN A 722 -14.23 -25.68 -12.54
C ASN A 722 -14.55 -26.59 -13.71
N LYS A 723 -13.70 -26.62 -14.75
CA LYS A 723 -13.84 -27.56 -15.88
C LYS A 723 -13.64 -29.00 -15.41
N LEU A 724 -12.68 -29.25 -14.57
CA LEU A 724 -12.45 -30.58 -13.98
C LEU A 724 -13.66 -31.06 -13.18
N ASN A 725 -14.31 -30.19 -12.41
CA ASN A 725 -15.53 -30.52 -11.67
C ASN A 725 -16.76 -30.78 -12.54
N GLN A 726 -16.75 -30.40 -13.82
CA GLN A 726 -17.80 -30.69 -14.80
C GLN A 726 -17.60 -32.05 -15.49
N ASP A 727 -16.40 -32.60 -15.47
CA ASP A 727 -16.06 -33.91 -16.03
C ASP A 727 -16.00 -34.95 -14.92
N ASN A 728 -17.13 -35.61 -14.67
CA ASN A 728 -17.25 -36.59 -13.59
C ASN A 728 -16.23 -37.75 -13.67
N ASN A 729 -15.90 -38.21 -14.89
CA ASN A 729 -14.99 -39.34 -15.09
C ASN A 729 -13.56 -38.91 -14.74
N LEU A 730 -13.10 -37.80 -15.29
CA LEU A 730 -11.77 -37.28 -15.01
C LEU A 730 -11.63 -36.87 -13.54
N LEU A 731 -12.67 -36.28 -12.96
CA LEU A 731 -12.70 -35.88 -11.56
C LEU A 731 -12.55 -37.09 -10.62
N GLU A 732 -13.29 -38.18 -10.86
CA GLU A 732 -13.15 -39.42 -10.07
C GLU A 732 -11.77 -40.01 -10.23
N GLU A 733 -11.21 -40.04 -11.43
CA GLU A 733 -9.84 -40.49 -11.64
C GLU A 733 -8.83 -39.69 -10.80
N ILE A 734 -8.93 -38.35 -10.84
CA ILE A 734 -8.03 -37.46 -10.10
C ILE A 734 -8.20 -37.61 -8.59
N LYS A 735 -9.44 -37.73 -8.09
CA LYS A 735 -9.73 -37.98 -6.65
C LYS A 735 -9.14 -39.30 -6.15
N ASN A 736 -9.21 -40.34 -6.96
CA ASN A 736 -8.74 -41.69 -6.61
C ASN A 736 -7.22 -41.85 -6.80
N MET A 737 -6.52 -40.87 -7.35
CA MET A 737 -5.07 -40.91 -7.45
C MET A 737 -4.44 -40.93 -6.06
N LYS A 738 -3.55 -41.91 -5.80
CA LYS A 738 -2.78 -42.00 -4.55
C LYS A 738 -1.89 -40.77 -4.38
N ASP A 739 -1.62 -40.40 -3.14
CA ASP A 739 -0.59 -39.45 -2.80
C ASP A 739 0.82 -40.03 -2.95
N ASN A 740 1.86 -39.23 -2.75
CA ASN A 740 3.25 -39.63 -2.89
C ASN A 740 3.64 -40.06 -4.32
N ILE A 741 3.16 -39.31 -5.31
CA ILE A 741 3.50 -39.51 -6.72
C ILE A 741 4.87 -38.88 -6.99
N PHE A 742 5.76 -39.62 -7.63
CA PHE A 742 7.08 -39.16 -8.02
C PHE A 742 7.35 -39.48 -9.49
N ILE A 743 7.50 -38.42 -10.31
CA ILE A 743 7.84 -38.52 -11.72
C ILE A 743 9.01 -37.58 -12.08
N ARG A 744 9.53 -37.77 -13.29
CA ARG A 744 10.51 -36.89 -13.91
C ARG A 744 9.96 -36.34 -15.24
N ARG A 745 10.24 -35.08 -15.53
CA ARG A 745 9.78 -34.38 -16.73
C ARG A 745 10.86 -33.51 -17.34
N GLU A 746 10.88 -33.41 -18.69
CA GLU A 746 11.77 -32.50 -19.43
C GLU A 746 11.32 -31.04 -19.21
N ASN A 747 12.28 -30.17 -18.95
CA ASN A 747 12.05 -28.72 -18.80
C ASN A 747 13.32 -27.96 -19.21
N ASP A 748 13.30 -26.61 -19.17
CA ASP A 748 14.44 -25.76 -19.49
C ASP A 748 15.44 -25.58 -18.33
N PHE A 749 15.20 -26.22 -17.19
CA PHE A 749 16.06 -26.19 -16.01
C PHE A 749 16.13 -27.54 -15.29
N ASN A 750 17.11 -27.67 -14.40
CA ASN A 750 17.21 -28.81 -13.48
C ASN A 750 16.65 -28.41 -12.12
N GLY A 751 15.78 -29.23 -11.54
CA GLY A 751 15.18 -28.91 -10.26
C GLY A 751 14.19 -29.94 -9.74
N LEU A 752 13.57 -29.62 -8.63
CA LEU A 752 12.59 -30.46 -7.95
C LEU A 752 11.41 -29.61 -7.45
N VAL A 753 10.19 -30.08 -7.67
CA VAL A 753 8.98 -29.54 -7.05
C VAL A 753 8.44 -30.56 -6.07
N GLU A 754 8.09 -30.11 -4.88
CA GLU A 754 7.29 -30.88 -3.93
C GLU A 754 6.00 -30.13 -3.59
N ILE A 755 4.89 -30.86 -3.58
CA ILE A 755 3.59 -30.39 -3.09
C ILE A 755 3.20 -31.26 -1.91
N ARG A 756 2.88 -30.61 -0.81
CA ARG A 756 2.50 -31.25 0.46
C ARG A 756 1.19 -30.69 0.98
N LYS A 757 0.45 -31.54 1.68
CA LYS A 757 -0.84 -31.23 2.30
C LYS A 757 -0.70 -31.33 3.81
N GLY A 758 -0.97 -30.25 4.52
CA GLY A 758 -0.99 -30.16 5.97
C GLY A 758 -2.37 -29.77 6.50
N GLU A 759 -2.51 -29.70 7.81
CA GLU A 759 -3.75 -29.24 8.46
C GLU A 759 -4.15 -27.82 8.05
N ASN A 760 -3.15 -26.95 7.83
CA ASN A 760 -3.35 -25.54 7.56
C ASN A 760 -3.32 -25.19 6.07
N GLY A 761 -3.11 -26.13 5.16
CA GLY A 761 -3.10 -25.83 3.75
C GLY A 761 -2.33 -26.81 2.87
N ILE A 762 -2.30 -26.44 1.58
CA ILE A 762 -1.45 -27.06 0.58
C ILE A 762 -0.22 -26.17 0.39
N PHE A 763 0.96 -26.74 0.52
CA PHE A 763 2.24 -26.05 0.43
C PHE A 763 3.05 -26.61 -0.73
N GLY A 764 3.72 -25.73 -1.44
CA GLY A 764 4.64 -26.11 -2.50
C GLY A 764 6.04 -25.57 -2.25
N GLY A 765 7.04 -26.30 -2.67
CA GLY A 765 8.42 -25.88 -2.76
C GLY A 765 9.01 -26.23 -4.11
N LEU A 766 9.70 -25.29 -4.74
CA LEU A 766 10.44 -25.45 -5.98
C LEU A 766 11.92 -25.22 -5.72
N LEU A 767 12.73 -26.23 -5.93
CA LEU A 767 14.19 -26.12 -6.00
C LEU A 767 14.62 -25.94 -7.45
N LYS A 768 15.11 -24.76 -7.82
CA LYS A 768 15.60 -24.45 -9.17
C LYS A 768 17.03 -23.94 -9.07
N ASN A 769 17.97 -24.59 -9.70
CA ASN A 769 19.40 -24.19 -9.69
C ASN A 769 19.92 -23.87 -8.29
N SER A 770 19.60 -24.70 -7.31
CA SER A 770 19.98 -24.52 -5.89
C SER A 770 19.32 -23.33 -5.17
N VAL A 771 18.26 -22.77 -5.72
CA VAL A 771 17.43 -21.71 -5.10
C VAL A 771 16.06 -22.27 -4.80
N MET A 772 15.57 -22.04 -3.57
CA MET A 772 14.22 -22.46 -3.15
C MET A 772 13.21 -21.35 -3.42
N ASP A 773 12.09 -21.71 -4.02
CA ASP A 773 10.92 -20.86 -4.23
C ASP A 773 9.68 -21.54 -3.65
N TYR A 774 8.92 -20.84 -2.82
CA TYR A 774 7.69 -21.32 -2.20
C TYR A 774 6.43 -20.68 -2.81
N ASN A 775 6.60 -20.03 -3.92
CA ASN A 775 5.54 -19.31 -4.61
C ASN A 775 4.64 -20.26 -5.41
N MET A 776 3.40 -20.45 -4.94
CA MET A 776 2.45 -21.35 -5.59
C MET A 776 2.11 -20.96 -7.04
N ALA A 777 2.09 -19.68 -7.41
CA ALA A 777 1.85 -19.28 -8.78
C ALA A 777 2.99 -19.69 -9.71
N ASN A 778 4.24 -19.56 -9.24
CA ASN A 778 5.40 -20.05 -9.98
C ASN A 778 5.39 -21.57 -10.08
N ILE A 779 5.01 -22.24 -9.00
CA ILE A 779 4.90 -23.70 -8.96
C ILE A 779 3.83 -24.19 -9.94
N PHE A 780 2.63 -23.60 -9.94
CA PHE A 780 1.57 -23.93 -10.89
C PHE A 780 1.98 -23.69 -12.34
N LYS A 781 2.66 -22.57 -12.60
CA LYS A 781 3.20 -22.28 -13.92
C LYS A 781 4.17 -23.33 -14.42
N ILE A 782 5.01 -23.85 -13.51
CA ILE A 782 5.99 -24.89 -13.83
C ILE A 782 5.34 -26.26 -13.96
N LEU A 783 4.38 -26.58 -13.09
CA LEU A 783 3.63 -27.83 -13.15
C LEU A 783 2.64 -27.88 -14.33
N LYS A 784 2.25 -26.75 -14.90
CA LYS A 784 1.34 -26.69 -16.04
C LYS A 784 1.85 -27.59 -17.17
N ALA A 785 1.02 -28.55 -17.58
CA ALA A 785 1.37 -29.58 -18.54
C ALA A 785 0.29 -29.72 -19.60
N LYS A 786 0.66 -30.19 -20.79
CA LYS A 786 -0.26 -30.58 -21.86
C LYS A 786 -0.66 -32.06 -21.72
N GLU A 787 -1.84 -32.43 -22.22
CA GLU A 787 -2.37 -33.79 -22.12
C GLU A 787 -1.41 -34.87 -22.67
N ASN A 788 -0.64 -34.53 -23.69
CA ASN A 788 0.25 -35.47 -24.38
C ASN A 788 1.71 -35.45 -23.85
N GLU A 789 1.98 -34.74 -22.77
CA GLU A 789 3.33 -34.74 -22.21
C GLU A 789 3.70 -36.06 -21.56
N LYS A 790 4.95 -36.49 -21.79
CA LYS A 790 5.46 -37.77 -21.27
C LYS A 790 6.13 -37.58 -19.93
N SER A 791 5.86 -38.52 -19.04
CA SER A 791 6.60 -38.69 -17.79
C SER A 791 7.71 -39.71 -17.94
N PHE A 792 8.73 -39.61 -17.10
CA PHE A 792 9.85 -40.51 -17.00
C PHE A 792 10.00 -40.96 -15.55
N LYS A 793 10.69 -42.08 -15.32
CA LYS A 793 11.07 -42.54 -13.97
C LYS A 793 12.08 -41.53 -13.37
N PRO A 794 12.03 -41.29 -12.05
CA PRO A 794 13.04 -40.44 -11.36
C PRO A 794 14.46 -40.91 -11.67
N SER A 795 15.39 -39.94 -11.71
CA SER A 795 16.80 -40.27 -12.00
C SER A 795 17.55 -40.71 -10.76
N ASP A 796 18.70 -41.37 -10.91
CA ASP A 796 19.60 -41.70 -9.81
C ASP A 796 20.12 -40.44 -9.07
N LYS A 797 20.04 -39.27 -9.69
CA LYS A 797 20.37 -37.95 -9.08
C LYS A 797 19.23 -37.37 -8.26
N ALA A 798 18.03 -37.95 -8.33
CA ALA A 798 16.86 -37.44 -7.59
C ALA A 798 17.10 -37.41 -6.08
N GLU A 799 17.80 -38.43 -5.52
CA GLU A 799 18.13 -38.47 -4.10
C GLU A 799 18.97 -37.26 -3.66
N SER A 800 19.92 -36.82 -4.48
CA SER A 800 20.74 -35.66 -4.19
C SER A 800 19.94 -34.36 -4.25
N LEU A 801 18.96 -34.26 -5.16
CA LEU A 801 18.03 -33.12 -5.26
C LEU A 801 17.08 -33.05 -4.08
N ILE A 802 16.57 -34.22 -3.63
CA ILE A 802 15.73 -34.34 -2.45
C ILE A 802 16.51 -33.92 -1.21
N ALA A 803 17.73 -34.43 -1.03
CA ALA A 803 18.61 -34.05 0.09
C ALA A 803 18.93 -32.53 0.08
N ASP A 804 19.16 -31.93 -1.07
CA ASP A 804 19.37 -30.47 -1.20
C ASP A 804 18.07 -29.69 -0.90
N PHE A 805 16.93 -30.19 -1.35
CA PHE A 805 15.62 -29.63 -1.03
C PHE A 805 15.35 -29.66 0.49
N GLU A 806 15.50 -30.80 1.13
CA GLU A 806 15.30 -31.00 2.57
C GLU A 806 16.23 -30.11 3.40
N ARG A 807 17.50 -29.98 3.00
CA ARG A 807 18.47 -29.08 3.65
C ARG A 807 18.08 -27.62 3.54
N ARG A 808 17.43 -27.19 2.45
CA ARG A 808 17.11 -25.79 2.14
C ARG A 808 15.70 -25.38 2.54
N LYS A 809 14.79 -26.34 2.76
CA LYS A 809 13.41 -26.04 3.12
C LYS A 809 13.30 -25.32 4.46
N ASN A 810 14.25 -25.52 5.37
CA ASN A 810 14.27 -24.84 6.65
C ASN A 810 14.78 -23.40 6.49
N ILE A 811 14.04 -22.45 7.05
CA ILE A 811 14.42 -21.03 7.04
C ILE A 811 15.74 -20.90 7.81
N LYS A 812 16.78 -20.43 7.11
CA LYS A 812 18.07 -20.20 7.75
C LYS A 812 17.98 -19.05 8.74
N LYS A 813 18.52 -19.28 9.94
CA LYS A 813 18.84 -18.22 10.90
C LYS A 813 19.79 -17.18 10.27
N ILE A 814 19.76 -15.98 10.77
CA ILE A 814 20.63 -14.89 10.28
C ILE A 814 22.09 -15.29 10.41
N ASN A 815 22.89 -15.07 9.35
CA ASN A 815 24.34 -15.23 9.41
C ASN A 815 25.05 -14.10 10.18
N TYR A 816 24.37 -12.96 10.38
CA TYR A 816 24.85 -11.80 11.13
C TYR A 816 24.22 -11.77 12.50
N LYS A 817 25.03 -11.81 13.58
CA LYS A 817 24.54 -11.67 14.95
C LYS A 817 24.52 -10.19 15.35
N PRO A 818 23.36 -9.55 15.48
CA PRO A 818 23.27 -8.20 16.01
C PRO A 818 23.87 -8.10 17.42
N ASP A 819 24.40 -6.93 17.79
CA ASP A 819 24.97 -6.69 19.12
C ASP A 819 23.93 -6.93 20.25
N ALA A 820 22.66 -6.63 19.96
CA ALA A 820 21.53 -6.95 20.84
C ALA A 820 21.43 -8.44 21.17
N LEU A 821 21.68 -9.33 20.22
CA LEU A 821 21.59 -10.77 20.39
C LEU A 821 22.68 -11.25 21.39
N LEU A 822 23.92 -10.84 21.17
CA LEU A 822 25.06 -11.20 22.04
C LEU A 822 24.83 -10.69 23.45
N LYS A 823 24.28 -9.50 23.62
CA LYS A 823 23.98 -8.91 24.93
C LYS A 823 22.86 -9.65 25.64
N LEU A 824 21.81 -10.07 24.92
CA LEU A 824 20.71 -10.84 25.49
C LEU A 824 21.16 -12.24 25.89
N GLU A 825 21.98 -12.91 25.09
CA GLU A 825 22.55 -14.22 25.41
C GLU A 825 23.35 -14.14 26.72
N ARG A 826 24.27 -13.16 26.83
CA ARG A 826 25.05 -12.92 28.06
C ARG A 826 24.16 -12.51 29.25
N TYR A 827 23.16 -11.69 29.04
CA TYR A 827 22.23 -11.28 30.08
C TYR A 827 21.45 -12.46 30.63
N LYS A 828 21.00 -13.37 29.78
CA LYS A 828 20.34 -14.61 30.15
C LYS A 828 21.25 -15.50 31.04
N GLU A 829 22.53 -15.59 30.70
CA GLU A 829 23.50 -16.36 31.46
C GLU A 829 23.77 -15.74 32.85
N ILE A 830 23.99 -14.42 32.93
CA ILE A 830 24.32 -13.71 34.15
C ILE A 830 23.13 -13.66 35.11
N MET A 831 21.94 -13.34 34.62
CA MET A 831 20.74 -13.15 35.44
C MET A 831 19.95 -14.45 35.66
N GLY A 832 20.43 -15.58 35.19
CA GLY A 832 19.73 -16.85 35.17
C GLY A 832 19.18 -17.37 36.51
N LEU A 833 19.72 -16.93 37.64
CA LEU A 833 19.24 -17.27 38.97
C LEU A 833 18.37 -16.17 39.62
N GLU A 834 18.36 -14.97 39.10
CA GLU A 834 17.67 -13.81 39.66
C GLU A 834 16.31 -13.54 38.97
N ILE A 835 16.05 -14.12 37.83
CA ILE A 835 14.82 -13.92 37.05
C ILE A 835 13.92 -15.16 37.12
N SER A 836 12.59 -14.93 37.11
CA SER A 836 11.59 -16.01 37.10
C SER A 836 11.70 -16.91 35.86
N LEU A 837 11.20 -18.16 35.96
CA LEU A 837 11.14 -19.07 34.80
C LEU A 837 10.40 -18.43 33.61
N ASN A 838 9.29 -17.71 33.85
CA ASN A 838 8.53 -17.02 32.84
C ASN A 838 9.34 -15.89 32.16
N ASP A 839 10.16 -15.20 32.92
CA ASP A 839 11.01 -14.11 32.42
C ASP A 839 12.18 -14.67 31.60
N ARG A 840 12.69 -15.83 31.97
CA ARG A 840 13.71 -16.54 31.18
C ARG A 840 13.14 -17.01 29.84
N GLU A 841 11.95 -17.58 29.83
CA GLU A 841 11.25 -17.98 28.60
C GLU A 841 10.97 -16.75 27.70
N TYR A 842 10.63 -15.62 28.30
CA TYR A 842 10.46 -14.36 27.59
C TYR A 842 11.74 -13.90 26.87
N ILE A 843 12.90 -13.92 27.55
CA ILE A 843 14.18 -13.56 26.94
C ILE A 843 14.55 -14.56 25.82
N GLU A 844 14.30 -15.85 26.03
CA GLU A 844 14.53 -16.86 24.98
C GLU A 844 13.71 -16.59 23.72
N LYS A 845 12.43 -16.22 23.89
CA LYS A 845 11.58 -15.86 22.78
C LYS A 845 12.09 -14.59 22.06
N ILE A 846 12.61 -13.59 22.77
CA ILE A 846 13.23 -12.42 22.14
C ILE A 846 14.48 -12.81 21.36
N ILE A 847 15.36 -13.62 21.92
CA ILE A 847 16.56 -14.12 21.25
C ILE A 847 16.16 -14.81 19.93
N LYS A 848 15.21 -15.73 19.98
CA LYS A 848 14.66 -16.39 18.80
C LYS A 848 14.06 -15.37 17.81
N GLY A 849 13.30 -14.39 18.31
CA GLY A 849 12.72 -13.34 17.46
C GLY A 849 13.76 -12.53 16.69
N ILE A 850 14.91 -12.25 17.30
CA ILE A 850 16.04 -11.61 16.61
C ILE A 850 16.66 -12.58 15.59
N GLU A 851 16.90 -13.84 15.96
CA GLU A 851 17.45 -14.86 15.07
C GLU A 851 16.62 -15.07 13.79
N TYR A 852 15.30 -14.93 13.87
CA TYR A 852 14.37 -15.07 12.76
C TYR A 852 13.99 -13.73 12.08
N ASN A 853 14.68 -12.62 12.39
CA ASN A 853 14.42 -11.29 11.80
C ASN A 853 12.99 -10.74 11.99
N ILE A 854 12.34 -11.05 13.10
CA ILE A 854 10.97 -10.65 13.36
C ILE A 854 10.87 -9.19 13.77
N PHE A 855 11.86 -8.72 14.55
CA PHE A 855 11.85 -7.37 15.11
C PHE A 855 12.31 -6.32 14.10
N THR A 856 11.80 -5.11 14.23
CA THR A 856 12.25 -3.98 13.43
C THR A 856 13.67 -3.58 13.82
N GLU A 857 14.41 -2.98 12.89
CA GLU A 857 15.73 -2.40 13.19
C GLU A 857 15.66 -1.41 14.38
N LYS A 858 14.55 -0.69 14.49
CA LYS A 858 14.33 0.26 15.60
C LYS A 858 14.10 -0.47 16.93
N GLN A 859 13.32 -1.57 16.92
CA GLN A 859 13.16 -2.39 18.12
C GLN A 859 14.50 -2.97 18.57
N ILE A 860 15.31 -3.49 17.64
CA ILE A 860 16.64 -4.02 17.94
C ILE A 860 17.55 -2.92 18.51
N LYS A 861 17.60 -1.72 17.90
CA LYS A 861 18.35 -0.56 18.43
C LYS A 861 17.86 -0.11 19.79
N ASN A 862 16.57 -0.16 20.06
CA ASN A 862 16.02 0.19 21.36
C ASN A 862 16.40 -0.85 22.44
N ILE A 863 16.45 -2.14 22.10
CA ILE A 863 17.00 -3.18 22.98
C ILE A 863 18.48 -2.88 23.28
N GLU A 864 19.28 -2.54 22.28
CA GLU A 864 20.68 -2.15 22.49
C GLU A 864 20.85 -0.91 23.39
N LYS A 865 19.95 0.08 23.25
CA LYS A 865 19.91 1.26 24.12
C LYS A 865 19.55 0.89 25.56
N ALA A 866 18.61 -0.04 25.76
CA ALA A 866 18.25 -0.52 27.09
C ALA A 866 19.48 -1.09 27.85
N PHE A 867 20.36 -1.81 27.14
CA PHE A 867 21.62 -2.29 27.72
C PHE A 867 22.67 -1.21 27.96
N LYS A 868 22.63 -0.07 27.26
CA LYS A 868 23.57 1.04 27.44
C LYS A 868 23.20 1.93 28.63
N ASN A 869 21.90 2.08 28.88
CA ASN A 869 21.39 3.10 29.81
C ASN A 869 20.95 2.55 31.14
N ASN A 870 20.86 1.23 31.32
CA ASN A 870 20.31 0.57 32.49
C ASN A 870 21.21 -0.59 32.95
N ASN A 871 21.03 -1.02 34.23
CA ASN A 871 21.75 -2.16 34.80
C ASN A 871 20.79 -3.18 35.44
N GLY A 872 21.19 -4.44 35.47
CA GLY A 872 20.48 -5.50 36.19
C GLY A 872 19.03 -5.67 35.76
N ILE A 873 18.09 -5.70 36.68
CA ILE A 873 16.64 -5.92 36.45
C ILE A 873 15.98 -4.76 35.66
N GLU A 874 16.58 -3.54 35.70
CA GLU A 874 16.01 -2.42 34.95
C GLU A 874 16.11 -2.60 33.44
N ILE A 875 17.15 -3.26 32.93
CA ILE A 875 17.27 -3.65 31.52
C ILE A 875 16.03 -4.44 31.10
N PHE A 876 15.64 -5.40 31.91
CA PHE A 876 14.50 -6.29 31.65
C PHE A 876 13.17 -5.51 31.61
N LYS A 877 12.98 -4.55 32.54
CA LYS A 877 11.80 -3.70 32.55
C LYS A 877 11.70 -2.82 31.30
N GLU A 878 12.84 -2.29 30.84
CA GLU A 878 12.88 -1.49 29.60
C GLU A 878 12.63 -2.36 28.37
N ILE A 879 13.18 -3.57 28.30
CA ILE A 879 12.91 -4.50 27.19
C ILE A 879 11.42 -4.86 27.15
N LYS A 880 10.76 -5.06 28.29
CA LYS A 880 9.29 -5.30 28.35
C LYS A 880 8.45 -4.12 27.85
N LYS A 881 8.96 -2.89 27.93
CA LYS A 881 8.29 -1.72 27.35
C LYS A 881 8.43 -1.68 25.83
N ILE A 882 9.53 -2.21 25.29
CA ILE A 882 9.81 -2.24 23.85
C ILE A 882 9.00 -3.37 23.18
N ILE A 883 9.00 -4.55 23.78
CA ILE A 883 8.34 -5.76 23.28
C ILE A 883 7.42 -6.32 24.36
N ASP A 884 6.13 -6.34 24.10
CA ASP A 884 5.18 -6.90 25.06
C ASP A 884 5.22 -8.43 25.07
N TYR A 885 5.00 -9.02 26.26
CA TYR A 885 4.98 -10.49 26.45
C TYR A 885 3.91 -11.17 25.58
N SER A 886 2.74 -10.55 25.41
CA SER A 886 1.65 -11.07 24.60
C SER A 886 2.00 -11.20 23.12
N SER A 887 2.91 -10.34 22.64
CA SER A 887 3.38 -10.33 21.26
C SER A 887 4.26 -11.56 20.93
N LEU A 888 4.79 -12.24 21.95
CA LEU A 888 5.74 -13.34 21.76
C LEU A 888 5.07 -14.68 21.40
N ASN A 889 3.75 -14.79 21.50
CA ASN A 889 3.01 -15.97 20.99
C ASN A 889 3.20 -16.16 19.48
N TYR A 890 3.49 -15.07 18.76
CA TYR A 890 3.83 -15.12 17.35
C TYR A 890 5.11 -15.90 17.05
N ILE A 891 6.05 -15.98 18.00
CA ILE A 891 7.30 -16.74 17.85
C ILE A 891 7.03 -18.25 17.79
N ASN A 892 6.06 -18.75 18.55
CA ASN A 892 5.65 -20.14 18.49
C ASN A 892 5.07 -20.52 17.10
N TYR A 893 4.38 -19.56 16.44
CA TYR A 893 3.87 -19.70 15.08
C TYR A 893 5.02 -19.81 14.05
N ILE A 894 6.11 -19.09 14.29
CA ILE A 894 7.27 -19.07 13.38
C ILE A 894 8.07 -20.35 13.44
N GLU A 895 8.11 -21.01 14.62
CA GLU A 895 8.75 -22.31 14.80
C GLU A 895 7.95 -23.48 14.20
N SER A 896 6.67 -23.26 13.84
CA SER A 896 5.89 -24.29 13.14
C SER A 896 6.48 -24.49 11.74
N ASP A 897 7.16 -25.60 11.55
CA ASP A 897 7.60 -26.09 10.24
C ASP A 897 6.35 -26.49 9.44
N TYR A 898 6.01 -25.74 8.42
CA TYR A 898 4.86 -26.03 7.55
C TYR A 898 4.93 -27.44 6.94
N PHE A 899 6.13 -28.00 6.87
CA PHE A 899 6.38 -29.32 6.30
C PHE A 899 6.41 -30.46 7.33
N LYS A 900 6.47 -30.16 8.66
CA LYS A 900 6.75 -31.13 9.70
C LYS A 900 5.72 -32.25 9.80
N ASP A 901 4.43 -31.95 9.72
CA ASP A 901 3.35 -32.93 9.84
C ASP A 901 2.52 -33.04 8.54
N SER A 902 3.13 -32.73 7.39
CA SER A 902 2.47 -32.68 6.10
C SER A 902 2.71 -33.98 5.31
N ILE A 903 1.68 -34.39 4.57
CA ILE A 903 1.72 -35.56 3.66
C ILE A 903 2.23 -35.10 2.31
N LEU A 904 3.17 -35.81 1.73
CA LEU A 904 3.64 -35.57 0.36
C LEU A 904 2.55 -35.97 -0.64
N VAL A 905 2.06 -35.03 -1.40
CA VAL A 905 1.07 -35.24 -2.47
C VAL A 905 1.78 -35.60 -3.77
N VAL A 906 2.71 -34.77 -4.19
CA VAL A 906 3.44 -34.91 -5.47
C VAL A 906 4.88 -34.46 -5.31
N ARG A 907 5.77 -35.17 -6.00
CA ARG A 907 7.15 -34.79 -6.25
C ARG A 907 7.43 -34.88 -7.75
N GLU A 908 8.01 -33.85 -8.34
CA GLU A 908 8.33 -33.84 -9.76
C GLU A 908 9.76 -33.34 -9.95
N GLU A 909 10.60 -34.20 -10.58
CA GLU A 909 11.96 -33.89 -10.96
C GLU A 909 11.96 -33.26 -12.34
N PHE A 910 12.65 -32.13 -12.54
CA PHE A 910 12.84 -31.47 -13.83
C PHE A 910 14.27 -31.63 -14.31
N PHE A 911 14.44 -31.90 -15.59
CA PHE A 911 15.74 -32.00 -16.21
C PHE A 911 15.79 -31.24 -17.54
N LYS A 912 16.96 -30.68 -17.82
CA LYS A 912 17.24 -30.03 -19.09
C LYS A 912 17.77 -31.05 -20.06
N ASN A 913 17.15 -31.14 -21.23
CA ASN A 913 17.65 -31.97 -22.32
C ASN A 913 18.72 -31.17 -23.07
N PHE A 914 19.95 -31.66 -23.11
CA PHE A 914 21.08 -31.04 -23.81
C PHE A 914 21.17 -31.41 -25.30
N ASP A 915 20.30 -32.30 -25.80
CA ASP A 915 20.30 -32.77 -27.18
C ASP A 915 19.35 -32.01 -28.12
N LYS A 916 18.85 -30.85 -27.71
CA LYS A 916 18.08 -29.95 -28.57
C LYS A 916 18.78 -28.60 -28.74
#